data_78452ff2116ef5cd6dca196018adbc76
#
_entry.id   78452ff2116ef5cd6dca196018adbc76
#
_cell.length_a   1.000
_cell.length_b   1.000
_cell.length_c   1.000
_cell.angle_alpha   90.00
_cell.angle_beta   90.00
_cell.angle_gamma   90.00
#
_symmetry.space_group_name_H-M   'P 1'
#
loop_
_entity.id
_entity.type
_entity.pdbx_description
1 polymer ?
#
loop_
_entity_poly.entity_id
_entity_poly.type
_entity_poly.pdbx_seq_one_letter_code
_entity_poly.pdbx_strand_id
1 'polypeptide(L)'
;MTNRAALNAPERLVMTSTLFACCLFSAADAHAADLTGTPHATHHAQGRPGAARDTTANAKSSGMETIHVRAAASTSRRQALAHQNDPVSVTTVTEKDLQSHQITNLQQAQKLMPSVTLQVTNPRNTAINIRGLGNFSSTAQDGLENGTAVYIDGVYQTRPGSALYDISDLSGFEVLKGPQATRGGVDNDGGMINIDTAAPSFKRQYSITGDYGSYNTGNIRLRATGAIGNSDKVAYSISGFSNNRDGYIKNVTTGRMYQDYHDIGVKGQILANPTDRLNLRLIADYTHMRGSCCVSVPSTMLSHYANGAAIAGTYAQRAAYAGATAIPAHSFRDMLISGPGSQAYDQESSGVSLNLNYRLAHGWKLENIAAWRTWYWYPHNAYTGGTGIIPGIWAQTAGNNQVYEQHATEELRISSPENRPWQVSGGVFYMYEAVPDSIYDAITPQGAKYYGYGYSPAVYNAALNGYGYSASDDPVTNSLAGYVRAKYQINRQLTIEGGFRYSFVTKSGGYESSTSSGASFAGLSATDARTAATLRNSMFGSAMSYRAFHRETEPSGSLSLVYRPSEAHLLYATYSRGVRNGGINVANLNVSQGANPDVKPELNDMFEFGVKNAFFNKRLLVNASAFWNNVHNYITSASYYTPTGTIISYLTNAKHVVSRGFELDARGTIAPGLEGRLSAAYTDAFYASFRNATQPLESSNIKTMRDLSGNQIPLNSKWNLSAGLEYTIPFQSFLPTSSHWGSDLLLYIGGDYTYRSSYYADPSESAYTRIAPYGLFDAHIGARPRSGKWDVSFWGHNMLDKRYFITMTPQAHGGMFYGQLGDPAMFGGEFTYHL
;
A
#
# COMPACT_ATOMS: atom_id res chain seq x y z
N MET A 1 14.72 -37.68 -4.81
CA MET A 1 13.59 -38.49 -4.29
C MET A 1 12.82 -37.57 -3.37
N THR A 2 11.69 -37.14 -3.82
CA THR A 2 10.81 -36.10 -3.30
C THR A 2 9.97 -36.63 -2.13
N ASN A 3 10.21 -36.13 -0.92
CA ASN A 3 9.26 -36.28 0.16
C ASN A 3 8.44 -34.99 0.27
N ARG A 4 7.23 -35.02 -0.28
CA ARG A 4 6.18 -34.07 0.06
C ARG A 4 5.62 -34.45 1.42
N ALA A 5 6.03 -33.77 2.48
CA ALA A 5 5.28 -33.79 3.72
C ALA A 5 4.04 -32.91 3.55
N ALA A 6 2.89 -33.54 3.42
CA ALA A 6 1.60 -32.88 3.42
C ALA A 6 1.37 -32.28 4.81
N LEU A 7 1.34 -30.97 4.93
CA LEU A 7 0.79 -30.28 6.09
C LEU A 7 -0.73 -30.48 6.08
N ASN A 8 -1.23 -31.25 7.04
CA ASN A 8 -2.64 -31.39 7.31
C ASN A 8 -3.21 -30.03 7.74
N ALA A 9 -3.90 -29.35 6.85
CA ALA A 9 -4.78 -28.26 7.21
C ALA A 9 -5.91 -28.80 8.08
N PRO A 10 -6.30 -28.14 9.16
CA PRO A 10 -7.42 -28.58 9.97
C PRO A 10 -8.74 -28.38 9.22
N GLU A 11 -9.36 -29.47 8.82
CA GLU A 11 -10.69 -29.54 8.15
C GLU A 11 -11.87 -28.99 9.01
N ARG A 12 -11.65 -28.11 9.95
CA ARG A 12 -12.70 -27.69 10.91
C ARG A 12 -13.25 -26.29 10.71
N LEU A 13 -12.87 -25.53 9.67
CA LEU A 13 -13.33 -24.14 9.54
C LEU A 13 -14.17 -23.83 8.29
N VAL A 14 -14.51 -24.81 7.46
CA VAL A 14 -15.35 -24.59 6.27
C VAL A 14 -16.87 -24.59 6.60
N MET A 15 -17.27 -24.98 7.81
CA MET A 15 -18.71 -25.10 8.15
C MET A 15 -19.38 -23.87 8.77
N THR A 16 -18.67 -22.83 9.14
CA THR A 16 -19.29 -21.64 9.76
C THR A 16 -19.62 -20.50 8.81
N SER A 17 -18.97 -20.41 7.65
CA SER A 17 -19.27 -19.37 6.65
C SER A 17 -20.45 -19.69 5.75
N THR A 18 -20.82 -20.96 5.61
CA THR A 18 -21.98 -21.37 4.80
C THR A 18 -23.33 -21.18 5.50
N LEU A 19 -23.35 -21.05 6.82
CA LEU A 19 -24.58 -20.85 7.61
C LEU A 19 -25.07 -19.40 7.63
N PHE A 20 -24.21 -18.40 7.39
CA PHE A 20 -24.62 -17.00 7.35
C PHE A 20 -25.24 -16.57 6.00
N ALA A 21 -24.87 -17.22 4.91
CA ALA A 21 -25.48 -16.96 3.60
C ALA A 21 -26.87 -17.59 3.43
N CYS A 22 -27.21 -18.63 4.17
CA CYS A 22 -28.52 -19.31 4.09
C CYS A 22 -29.62 -18.64 4.92
N CYS A 23 -29.29 -17.83 5.95
CA CYS A 23 -30.33 -17.19 6.77
C CYS A 23 -30.97 -15.94 6.16
N LEU A 24 -30.44 -15.38 5.08
CA LEU A 24 -31.02 -14.22 4.39
C LEU A 24 -32.00 -14.54 3.27
N PHE A 25 -32.12 -15.82 2.87
CA PHE A 25 -33.04 -16.27 1.81
C PHE A 25 -34.36 -16.87 2.28
N SER A 26 -34.60 -17.07 3.58
CA SER A 26 -35.78 -17.72 4.12
C SER A 26 -36.89 -16.77 4.63
N ALA A 27 -36.80 -15.46 4.42
CA ALA A 27 -37.78 -14.50 4.92
C ALA A 27 -38.68 -13.85 3.82
N ALA A 28 -38.72 -14.39 2.60
CA ALA A 28 -39.46 -13.81 1.48
C ALA A 28 -40.67 -14.60 0.97
N ASP A 29 -41.10 -15.66 1.66
CA ASP A 29 -42.30 -16.41 1.29
C ASP A 29 -43.31 -16.43 2.43
N ALA A 30 -44.13 -15.40 2.57
CA ALA A 30 -45.45 -15.47 3.16
C ALA A 30 -46.20 -14.16 2.89
N HIS A 31 -47.17 -14.26 2.02
CA HIS A 31 -48.44 -13.56 1.85
C HIS A 31 -48.72 -13.10 0.44
N ALA A 32 -49.27 -14.02 -0.33
CA ALA A 32 -50.18 -13.70 -1.45
C ALA A 32 -51.50 -14.37 -1.15
N ALA A 33 -52.50 -13.61 -0.85
CA ALA A 33 -53.89 -14.00 -0.90
C ALA A 33 -54.74 -12.87 -1.43
N ASP A 34 -55.17 -13.09 -2.67
CA ASP A 34 -56.50 -12.81 -3.27
C ASP A 34 -57.23 -11.50 -2.96
N LEU A 35 -57.48 -10.77 -4.04
CA LEU A 35 -58.83 -10.23 -4.33
C LEU A 35 -58.93 -9.78 -5.82
N THR A 36 -59.84 -10.43 -6.50
CA THR A 36 -60.33 -10.26 -7.87
C THR A 36 -61.12 -8.93 -8.05
N GLY A 37 -61.02 -8.34 -9.23
CA GLY A 37 -61.98 -7.31 -9.66
C GLY A 37 -61.55 -6.54 -10.93
N THR A 38 -62.00 -7.00 -12.10
CA THR A 38 -62.07 -6.25 -13.38
C THR A 38 -63.46 -5.63 -13.53
N PRO A 39 -63.84 -4.85 -14.61
CA PRO A 39 -63.08 -4.10 -15.64
C PRO A 39 -63.70 -2.72 -15.99
N HIS A 40 -63.17 -1.96 -16.89
CA HIS A 40 -63.75 -1.20 -18.03
C HIS A 40 -62.98 0.10 -18.33
N ALA A 41 -62.48 0.20 -19.45
CA ALA A 41 -62.84 0.55 -20.82
C ALA A 41 -62.41 1.98 -21.24
N THR A 42 -61.58 2.01 -22.25
CA THR A 42 -61.49 2.92 -23.39
C THR A 42 -61.54 4.46 -23.25
N HIS A 43 -60.49 5.13 -23.77
CA HIS A 43 -60.66 6.00 -24.95
C HIS A 43 -59.31 6.47 -25.56
N HIS A 44 -59.27 6.42 -26.89
CA HIS A 44 -58.23 6.95 -27.78
C HIS A 44 -58.12 8.48 -27.73
N ALA A 45 -56.84 8.99 -27.85
CA ALA A 45 -56.60 10.21 -28.61
C ALA A 45 -55.17 10.25 -29.12
N GLN A 46 -55.05 10.35 -30.43
CA GLN A 46 -53.79 10.59 -31.18
C GLN A 46 -53.35 12.05 -31.01
N GLY A 47 -52.03 12.27 -30.86
CA GLY A 47 -51.44 13.61 -30.92
C GLY A 47 -49.94 13.48 -31.36
N ARG A 48 -49.59 14.16 -32.42
CA ARG A 48 -48.36 14.21 -33.21
C ARG A 48 -47.16 14.77 -32.44
N PRO A 49 -45.90 14.58 -32.95
CA PRO A 49 -44.67 14.75 -32.19
C PRO A 49 -44.18 16.21 -32.15
N GLY A 50 -43.89 16.67 -30.95
CA GLY A 50 -43.20 17.93 -30.67
C GLY A 50 -41.74 17.75 -30.31
N ALA A 51 -40.92 18.66 -30.80
CA ALA A 51 -39.50 18.72 -30.77
C ALA A 51 -38.84 18.41 -29.42
N ALA A 52 -37.80 17.64 -29.47
CA ALA A 52 -36.88 17.39 -28.37
C ALA A 52 -36.25 18.72 -27.91
N ARG A 53 -36.59 19.17 -26.73
CA ARG A 53 -35.81 20.14 -25.97
C ARG A 53 -34.77 19.40 -25.14
N ASP A 54 -33.57 19.68 -25.48
CA ASP A 54 -32.37 19.29 -24.72
C ASP A 54 -32.47 19.91 -23.30
N THR A 55 -32.94 19.14 -22.34
CA THR A 55 -32.85 19.50 -20.92
C THR A 55 -31.58 18.81 -20.36
N THR A 56 -30.47 19.55 -20.41
CA THR A 56 -29.34 19.26 -19.55
C THR A 56 -29.76 19.36 -18.10
N ALA A 57 -30.21 18.24 -17.55
CA ALA A 57 -30.44 18.12 -16.13
C ALA A 57 -29.08 18.28 -15.38
N ASN A 58 -28.91 19.44 -14.77
CA ASN A 58 -27.88 19.68 -13.75
C ASN A 58 -28.12 18.71 -12.58
N ALA A 59 -27.44 17.59 -12.59
CA ALA A 59 -27.40 16.72 -11.44
C ALA A 59 -26.58 17.42 -10.33
N LYS A 60 -27.29 18.01 -9.37
CA LYS A 60 -26.71 18.46 -8.10
C LYS A 60 -26.25 17.23 -7.31
N SER A 61 -25.00 16.85 -7.41
CA SER A 61 -24.41 15.85 -6.52
C SER A 61 -23.91 16.53 -5.25
N SER A 62 -24.72 16.59 -4.23
CA SER A 62 -24.31 16.95 -2.87
C SER A 62 -24.68 15.84 -1.88
N GLY A 63 -24.34 14.60 -2.24
CA GLY A 63 -24.56 13.44 -1.40
C GLY A 63 -23.40 13.18 -0.44
N MET A 64 -23.66 12.53 0.71
CA MET A 64 -22.61 11.88 1.48
C MET A 64 -22.01 10.77 0.62
N GLU A 65 -20.77 10.95 0.17
CA GLU A 65 -20.08 9.89 -0.56
C GLU A 65 -19.64 8.81 0.44
N THR A 66 -20.28 7.70 0.33
CA THR A 66 -19.84 6.42 0.81
C THR A 66 -18.82 5.84 -0.19
N ILE A 67 -18.05 4.82 0.19
CA ILE A 67 -17.20 4.08 -0.74
C ILE A 67 -18.14 3.47 -1.80
N HIS A 68 -18.35 4.22 -2.90
CA HIS A 68 -19.20 3.77 -3.99
C HIS A 68 -18.36 3.03 -5.01
N VAL A 69 -18.70 1.78 -5.25
CA VAL A 69 -18.40 1.14 -6.52
C VAL A 69 -19.28 1.82 -7.57
N ARG A 70 -18.77 2.84 -8.22
CA ARG A 70 -19.52 3.54 -9.28
C ARG A 70 -19.55 2.67 -10.53
N ALA A 71 -20.68 2.09 -10.83
CA ALA A 71 -20.97 1.57 -12.14
C ALA A 71 -21.14 2.76 -13.10
N ALA A 72 -20.19 3.04 -13.92
CA ALA A 72 -20.17 3.75 -15.18
C ALA A 72 -18.85 4.49 -15.39
N ALA A 73 -18.30 4.45 -16.59
CA ALA A 73 -17.13 5.21 -16.99
C ALA A 73 -17.31 6.70 -16.66
N SER A 74 -16.74 7.13 -15.53
CA SER A 74 -16.70 8.55 -15.20
C SER A 74 -15.57 9.17 -16.00
N THR A 75 -15.84 10.24 -16.73
CA THR A 75 -14.77 11.01 -17.37
C THR A 75 -13.82 11.54 -16.30
N SER A 76 -12.52 11.63 -16.59
CA SER A 76 -11.50 12.13 -15.65
C SER A 76 -11.88 13.46 -14.97
N ARG A 77 -12.61 14.32 -15.68
CA ARG A 77 -13.16 15.56 -15.12
C ARG A 77 -14.20 15.29 -14.03
N ARG A 78 -15.06 14.28 -14.18
CA ARG A 78 -16.06 13.92 -13.16
C ARG A 78 -15.37 13.36 -11.92
N GLN A 79 -14.35 12.52 -12.09
CA GLN A 79 -13.50 12.02 -10.99
C GLN A 79 -12.86 13.18 -10.24
N ALA A 80 -12.22 14.12 -10.94
CA ALA A 80 -11.58 15.29 -10.34
C ALA A 80 -12.57 16.19 -9.56
N LEU A 81 -13.85 16.21 -9.95
CA LEU A 81 -14.90 16.99 -9.30
C LEU A 81 -15.62 16.24 -8.17
N ALA A 82 -15.43 14.93 -8.05
CA ALA A 82 -16.18 14.09 -7.12
C ALA A 82 -16.17 14.60 -5.67
N HIS A 83 -14.99 15.02 -5.20
CA HIS A 83 -14.75 15.42 -3.81
C HIS A 83 -14.76 16.94 -3.57
N GLN A 84 -15.19 17.77 -4.55
CA GLN A 84 -15.23 19.23 -4.35
C GLN A 84 -16.26 19.67 -3.30
N ASN A 85 -17.16 18.78 -2.88
CA ASN A 85 -18.18 19.04 -1.87
C ASN A 85 -17.88 18.41 -0.50
N ASP A 86 -16.80 17.64 -0.36
CA ASP A 86 -16.47 16.92 0.86
C ASP A 86 -15.57 17.73 1.79
N PRO A 87 -15.84 17.77 3.10
CA PRO A 87 -15.01 18.48 4.08
C PRO A 87 -13.78 17.64 4.50
N VAL A 88 -13.00 17.18 3.53
CA VAL A 88 -11.77 16.43 3.72
C VAL A 88 -10.79 16.71 2.59
N SER A 89 -9.49 16.73 2.89
CA SER A 89 -8.46 16.82 1.86
C SER A 89 -8.38 15.49 1.10
N VAL A 90 -8.54 15.56 -0.23
CA VAL A 90 -8.49 14.38 -1.13
C VAL A 90 -7.57 14.67 -2.30
N THR A 91 -6.67 13.74 -2.59
CA THR A 91 -5.93 13.72 -3.85
C THR A 91 -6.53 12.65 -4.75
N THR A 92 -6.94 13.03 -5.96
CA THR A 92 -7.53 12.13 -6.96
C THR A 92 -6.56 11.94 -8.11
N VAL A 93 -6.20 10.69 -8.41
CA VAL A 93 -5.48 10.28 -9.62
C VAL A 93 -6.51 9.70 -10.57
N THR A 94 -6.75 10.38 -11.68
CA THR A 94 -7.82 10.03 -12.62
C THR A 94 -7.36 8.98 -13.64
N GLU A 95 -8.30 8.34 -14.33
CA GLU A 95 -7.98 7.41 -15.42
C GLU A 95 -7.05 8.04 -16.48
N LYS A 96 -7.24 9.31 -16.82
CA LYS A 96 -6.33 10.02 -17.72
C LYS A 96 -4.92 10.13 -17.14
N ASP A 97 -4.78 10.45 -15.84
CA ASP A 97 -3.47 10.52 -15.17
C ASP A 97 -2.77 9.16 -15.22
N LEU A 98 -3.52 8.05 -15.03
CA LEU A 98 -2.98 6.69 -15.09
C LEU A 98 -2.42 6.36 -16.47
N GLN A 99 -3.19 6.66 -17.52
CA GLN A 99 -2.80 6.41 -18.90
C GLN A 99 -1.60 7.25 -19.32
N SER A 100 -1.61 8.57 -19.03
CA SER A 100 -0.51 9.48 -19.40
C SER A 100 0.82 9.15 -18.73
N HIS A 101 0.81 8.44 -17.60
CA HIS A 101 2.00 8.13 -16.80
C HIS A 101 2.31 6.64 -16.75
N GLN A 102 1.61 5.81 -17.52
CA GLN A 102 1.72 4.34 -17.53
C GLN A 102 1.64 3.74 -16.12
N ILE A 103 0.74 4.28 -15.29
CA ILE A 103 0.55 3.83 -13.90
C ILE A 103 -0.41 2.64 -13.87
N THR A 104 0.04 1.54 -13.30
CA THR A 104 -0.73 0.29 -13.19
C THR A 104 -0.90 -0.20 -11.76
N ASN A 105 -0.14 0.37 -10.81
CA ASN A 105 -0.18 -0.01 -9.41
C ASN A 105 0.05 1.17 -8.46
N LEU A 106 -0.15 0.92 -7.16
CA LEU A 106 -0.05 1.94 -6.12
C LEU A 106 1.38 2.51 -5.98
N GLN A 107 2.41 1.68 -6.16
CA GLN A 107 3.79 2.13 -6.04
C GLN A 107 4.15 3.17 -7.11
N GLN A 108 3.70 2.96 -8.32
CA GLN A 108 3.89 3.92 -9.42
C GLN A 108 3.04 5.18 -9.21
N ALA A 109 1.79 5.02 -8.69
CA ALA A 109 0.89 6.14 -8.44
C ALA A 109 1.41 7.12 -7.38
N GLN A 110 2.29 6.67 -6.47
CA GLN A 110 2.86 7.49 -5.41
C GLN A 110 3.46 8.82 -5.91
N LYS A 111 4.06 8.82 -7.11
CA LYS A 111 4.66 10.03 -7.71
C LYS A 111 3.64 11.16 -7.93
N LEU A 112 2.36 10.83 -8.06
CA LEU A 112 1.26 11.79 -8.23
C LEU A 112 0.59 12.19 -6.90
N MET A 113 0.99 11.58 -5.78
CA MET A 113 0.36 11.72 -4.47
C MET A 113 1.39 12.20 -3.42
N PRO A 114 1.77 13.50 -3.39
CA PRO A 114 2.87 14.01 -2.55
C PRO A 114 2.73 13.74 -1.06
N SER A 115 1.48 13.66 -0.53
CA SER A 115 1.23 13.36 0.88
C SER A 115 1.41 11.90 1.24
N VAL A 116 1.59 11.01 0.23
CA VAL A 116 1.75 9.56 0.42
C VAL A 116 3.21 9.17 0.30
N THR A 117 3.67 8.36 1.22
CA THR A 117 4.99 7.73 1.17
C THR A 117 4.83 6.21 1.24
N LEU A 118 5.33 5.52 0.22
CA LEU A 118 5.49 4.07 0.24
C LEU A 118 6.97 3.75 0.43
N GLN A 119 7.25 2.86 1.36
CA GLN A 119 8.54 2.20 1.47
C GLN A 119 8.32 0.70 1.27
N VAL A 120 8.85 0.16 0.19
CA VAL A 120 8.76 -1.26 -0.15
C VAL A 120 10.14 -1.86 0.01
N THR A 121 10.41 -2.45 1.17
CA THR A 121 11.65 -3.22 1.38
C THR A 121 11.54 -4.57 0.69
N ASN A 122 10.41 -5.20 0.81
CA ASN A 122 9.90 -6.30 0.01
C ASN A 122 8.37 -6.27 0.11
N PRO A 123 7.59 -7.02 -0.67
CA PRO A 123 6.14 -7.02 -0.59
C PRO A 123 5.56 -7.26 0.81
N ARG A 124 6.15 -8.17 1.61
CA ARG A 124 5.74 -8.37 3.01
C ARG A 124 6.01 -7.14 3.87
N ASN A 125 7.20 -6.57 3.73
CA ASN A 125 7.67 -5.45 4.54
C ASN A 125 7.45 -4.13 3.78
N THR A 126 6.18 -3.76 3.62
CA THR A 126 5.73 -2.54 2.95
C THR A 126 5.10 -1.59 3.96
N ALA A 127 5.54 -0.34 3.95
CA ALA A 127 4.96 0.74 4.73
C ALA A 127 4.25 1.74 3.82
N ILE A 128 3.02 2.12 4.19
CA ILE A 128 2.23 3.15 3.52
C ILE A 128 1.87 4.22 4.55
N ASN A 129 2.30 5.45 4.30
CA ASN A 129 2.09 6.58 5.20
C ASN A 129 1.42 7.74 4.47
N ILE A 130 0.47 8.38 5.14
CA ILE A 130 -0.17 9.63 4.71
C ILE A 130 0.18 10.70 5.73
N ARG A 131 0.74 11.85 5.31
CA ARG A 131 1.18 12.92 6.22
C ARG A 131 2.18 12.43 7.28
N GLY A 132 2.99 11.42 6.95
CA GLY A 132 3.95 10.80 7.86
C GLY A 132 3.35 9.78 8.85
N LEU A 133 2.04 9.57 8.87
CA LEU A 133 1.35 8.62 9.74
C LEU A 133 0.93 7.37 8.95
N GLY A 134 0.95 6.21 9.60
CA GLY A 134 0.61 4.93 8.98
C GLY A 134 1.45 3.78 9.52
N ASN A 135 2.29 3.19 8.69
CA ASN A 135 3.08 2.01 9.01
C ASN A 135 4.58 2.28 8.93
N PHE A 136 5.35 1.39 9.50
CA PHE A 136 6.79 1.23 9.23
C PHE A 136 7.03 -0.18 8.69
N SER A 137 8.16 -0.40 8.02
CA SER A 137 8.52 -1.70 7.45
C SER A 137 9.15 -2.59 8.53
N SER A 138 8.46 -3.68 8.92
CA SER A 138 8.97 -4.66 9.91
C SER A 138 8.22 -5.98 9.80
N THR A 139 8.90 -7.09 10.01
CA THR A 139 8.29 -8.43 10.12
C THR A 139 7.41 -8.59 11.35
N ALA A 140 7.66 -7.80 12.41
CA ALA A 140 6.87 -7.84 13.65
C ALA A 140 5.45 -7.26 13.51
N GLN A 141 5.06 -6.77 12.31
CA GLN A 141 3.73 -6.16 12.09
C GLN A 141 2.60 -7.18 11.87
N ASP A 142 2.88 -8.48 11.81
CA ASP A 142 1.85 -9.47 11.46
C ASP A 142 0.71 -9.54 12.48
N GLY A 143 0.95 -9.13 13.73
CA GLY A 143 -0.07 -8.94 14.76
C GLY A 143 -0.75 -7.56 14.79
N LEU A 144 -0.56 -6.70 13.76
CA LEU A 144 -1.11 -5.34 13.70
C LEU A 144 -1.91 -5.09 12.42
N GLU A 145 -2.91 -4.21 12.52
CA GLU A 145 -3.54 -3.58 11.37
C GLU A 145 -2.73 -2.36 10.87
N ASN A 146 -3.02 -1.93 9.64
CA ASN A 146 -2.36 -0.78 9.05
C ASN A 146 -2.98 0.55 9.52
N GLY A 147 -2.16 1.55 9.83
CA GLY A 147 -2.63 2.90 10.15
C GLY A 147 -3.21 3.64 8.93
N THR A 148 -2.74 3.28 7.73
CA THR A 148 -3.34 3.72 6.46
C THR A 148 -4.12 2.56 5.84
N ALA A 149 -5.42 2.73 5.67
CA ALA A 149 -6.29 1.71 5.09
C ALA A 149 -6.24 1.74 3.55
N VAL A 150 -6.10 0.59 2.90
CA VAL A 150 -6.14 0.45 1.44
C VAL A 150 -7.33 -0.40 1.05
N TYR A 151 -8.10 0.07 0.08
CA TYR A 151 -9.26 -0.63 -0.46
C TYR A 151 -9.12 -0.81 -1.97
N ILE A 152 -9.51 -1.98 -2.47
CA ILE A 152 -9.67 -2.25 -3.90
C ILE A 152 -11.15 -2.62 -4.13
N ASP A 153 -11.85 -1.85 -4.95
CA ASP A 153 -13.29 -2.01 -5.20
C ASP A 153 -14.16 -2.10 -3.90
N GLY A 154 -13.76 -1.35 -2.86
CA GLY A 154 -14.39 -1.32 -1.55
C GLY A 154 -13.98 -2.44 -0.59
N VAL A 155 -13.13 -3.36 -1.01
CA VAL A 155 -12.61 -4.46 -0.17
C VAL A 155 -11.30 -4.05 0.50
N TYR A 156 -11.26 -4.08 1.82
CA TYR A 156 -10.05 -3.79 2.60
C TYR A 156 -8.92 -4.77 2.30
N GLN A 157 -7.71 -4.26 2.12
CA GLN A 157 -6.50 -5.03 1.94
C GLN A 157 -5.71 -5.03 3.25
N THR A 158 -5.71 -6.14 3.96
CA THR A 158 -5.07 -6.25 5.27
C THR A 158 -3.55 -6.15 5.18
N ARG A 159 -2.97 -6.61 4.06
CA ARG A 159 -1.54 -6.52 3.78
C ARG A 159 -1.25 -5.47 2.71
N PRO A 160 -0.40 -4.46 2.99
CA PRO A 160 -0.03 -3.47 1.97
C PRO A 160 0.57 -4.11 0.71
N GLY A 161 1.29 -5.22 0.86
CA GLY A 161 1.88 -5.98 -0.24
C GLY A 161 0.86 -6.50 -1.25
N SER A 162 -0.36 -6.80 -0.80
CA SER A 162 -1.45 -7.23 -1.68
C SER A 162 -2.01 -6.12 -2.58
N ALA A 163 -1.61 -4.86 -2.38
CA ALA A 163 -2.00 -3.72 -3.21
C ALA A 163 -0.87 -3.24 -4.15
N LEU A 164 0.26 -3.94 -4.19
CA LEU A 164 1.41 -3.55 -5.01
C LEU A 164 1.41 -4.18 -6.40
N TYR A 165 0.56 -5.18 -6.66
CA TYR A 165 0.46 -5.81 -7.96
C TYR A 165 -0.21 -4.90 -8.99
N ASP A 166 0.05 -5.17 -10.26
CA ASP A 166 -0.56 -4.46 -11.36
C ASP A 166 -2.05 -4.80 -11.47
N ILE A 167 -2.84 -3.81 -11.82
CA ILE A 167 -4.29 -3.90 -11.99
C ILE A 167 -4.62 -3.54 -13.44
N SER A 168 -4.98 -4.55 -14.23
CA SER A 168 -5.16 -4.40 -15.68
C SER A 168 -6.35 -3.53 -16.08
N ASP A 169 -7.31 -3.35 -15.21
CA ASP A 169 -8.54 -2.56 -15.42
C ASP A 169 -8.66 -1.38 -14.45
N LEU A 170 -7.52 -0.86 -13.99
CA LEU A 170 -7.44 0.28 -13.08
C LEU A 170 -8.13 1.51 -13.66
N SER A 171 -8.99 2.15 -12.86
CA SER A 171 -9.74 3.35 -13.27
C SER A 171 -9.41 4.60 -12.45
N GLY A 172 -8.83 4.47 -11.25
CA GLY A 172 -8.43 5.62 -10.45
C GLY A 172 -7.94 5.28 -9.07
N PHE A 173 -7.31 6.28 -8.44
CA PHE A 173 -6.98 6.28 -7.01
C PHE A 173 -7.58 7.51 -6.35
N GLU A 174 -8.06 7.34 -5.14
CA GLU A 174 -8.50 8.43 -4.26
C GLU A 174 -7.79 8.28 -2.91
N VAL A 175 -7.10 9.34 -2.49
CA VAL A 175 -6.42 9.39 -1.19
C VAL A 175 -7.15 10.36 -0.29
N LEU A 176 -7.86 9.84 0.71
CA LEU A 176 -8.51 10.63 1.75
C LEU A 176 -7.54 10.75 2.92
N LYS A 177 -7.17 11.97 3.28
CA LYS A 177 -6.09 12.25 4.21
C LYS A 177 -6.62 12.48 5.62
N GLY A 178 -5.91 11.94 6.62
CA GLY A 178 -6.34 11.94 8.01
C GLY A 178 -7.43 10.92 8.33
N PRO A 179 -7.86 10.80 9.60
CA PRO A 179 -8.80 9.78 10.07
C PRO A 179 -10.13 9.75 9.31
N GLN A 180 -10.56 8.56 8.88
CA GLN A 180 -11.79 8.34 8.11
C GLN A 180 -12.74 7.33 8.78
N ALA A 181 -12.80 7.27 10.09
CA ALA A 181 -13.48 6.27 10.90
C ALA A 181 -14.94 5.98 10.53
N THR A 182 -15.69 6.97 10.01
CA THR A 182 -17.14 6.87 9.76
C THR A 182 -17.51 6.75 8.29
N ARG A 183 -16.54 6.48 7.42
CA ARG A 183 -16.78 6.24 5.98
C ARG A 183 -16.96 4.77 5.64
N GLY A 184 -16.83 3.87 6.62
CA GLY A 184 -16.95 2.42 6.48
C GLY A 184 -15.60 1.70 6.60
N GLY A 185 -15.64 0.37 6.47
CA GLY A 185 -14.45 -0.47 6.57
C GLY A 185 -13.79 -0.46 7.95
N VAL A 186 -12.47 -0.55 7.99
CA VAL A 186 -11.67 -0.49 9.24
C VAL A 186 -11.46 0.95 9.70
N ASP A 187 -11.23 1.13 11.00
CA ASP A 187 -10.74 2.41 11.53
C ASP A 187 -9.30 2.65 11.08
N ASN A 188 -8.92 3.90 10.96
CA ASN A 188 -7.58 4.29 10.56
C ASN A 188 -7.24 5.69 11.11
N ASP A 189 -5.99 5.90 11.38
CA ASP A 189 -5.47 7.15 11.93
C ASP A 189 -4.71 8.02 10.91
N GLY A 190 -4.09 7.41 9.90
CA GLY A 190 -3.35 8.10 8.85
C GLY A 190 -4.20 8.54 7.68
N GLY A 191 -5.20 7.73 7.31
CA GLY A 191 -6.08 7.98 6.16
C GLY A 191 -6.39 6.72 5.35
N MET A 192 -6.96 6.94 4.17
CA MET A 192 -7.53 5.87 3.34
C MET A 192 -7.11 6.06 1.88
N ILE A 193 -6.77 4.97 1.21
CA ILE A 193 -6.51 4.91 -0.23
C ILE A 193 -7.55 3.99 -0.86
N ASN A 194 -8.40 4.54 -1.73
CA ASN A 194 -9.33 3.77 -2.54
C ASN A 194 -8.74 3.57 -3.93
N ILE A 195 -8.79 2.34 -4.39
CA ILE A 195 -8.37 1.91 -5.72
C ILE A 195 -9.60 1.37 -6.42
N ASP A 196 -10.00 2.03 -7.49
CA ASP A 196 -11.17 1.64 -8.25
C ASP A 196 -10.78 0.96 -9.55
N THR A 197 -11.51 -0.08 -9.91
CA THR A 197 -11.38 -0.74 -11.20
C THR A 197 -12.61 -0.54 -12.06
N ALA A 198 -12.43 -0.62 -13.38
CA ALA A 198 -13.49 -0.38 -14.34
C ALA A 198 -14.59 -1.46 -14.24
N ALA A 199 -15.80 -1.04 -13.90
CA ALA A 199 -16.96 -1.95 -13.82
C ALA A 199 -17.33 -2.52 -15.21
N PRO A 200 -18.04 -3.68 -15.24
CA PRO A 200 -18.59 -4.22 -16.47
C PRO A 200 -19.52 -3.23 -17.18
N SER A 201 -19.39 -3.15 -18.51
CA SER A 201 -20.22 -2.33 -19.39
C SER A 201 -21.16 -3.22 -20.19
N PHE A 202 -22.42 -2.77 -20.44
CA PHE A 202 -23.32 -3.45 -21.35
C PHE A 202 -22.95 -3.24 -22.83
N LYS A 203 -22.15 -2.20 -23.12
CA LYS A 203 -21.57 -2.01 -24.45
C LYS A 203 -20.36 -2.90 -24.60
N ARG A 204 -20.29 -3.62 -25.70
CA ARG A 204 -19.11 -4.41 -26.03
C ARG A 204 -17.92 -3.48 -26.27
N GLN A 205 -16.86 -3.73 -25.55
CA GLN A 205 -15.60 -2.98 -25.64
C GLN A 205 -14.45 -3.96 -25.42
N TYR A 206 -13.44 -3.83 -26.23
CA TYR A 206 -12.21 -4.59 -26.08
C TYR A 206 -11.05 -3.60 -26.10
N SER A 207 -10.05 -3.85 -25.28
CA SER A 207 -8.80 -3.10 -25.32
C SER A 207 -7.61 -4.03 -25.23
N ILE A 208 -6.58 -3.70 -25.97
CA ILE A 208 -5.27 -4.32 -25.88
C ILE A 208 -4.24 -3.21 -25.74
N THR A 209 -3.37 -3.32 -24.76
CA THR A 209 -2.22 -2.44 -24.59
C THR A 209 -0.97 -3.28 -24.58
N GLY A 210 0.00 -2.92 -25.41
CA GLY A 210 1.34 -3.50 -25.45
C GLY A 210 2.37 -2.41 -25.19
N ASP A 211 3.37 -2.72 -24.39
CA ASP A 211 4.46 -1.82 -23.98
C ASP A 211 5.78 -2.58 -24.13
N TYR A 212 6.80 -1.89 -24.69
CA TYR A 212 8.15 -2.42 -24.78
C TYR A 212 9.19 -1.32 -24.51
N GLY A 213 10.22 -1.66 -23.70
CA GLY A 213 11.17 -0.65 -23.28
C GLY A 213 12.50 -1.18 -22.75
N SER A 214 13.22 -0.31 -22.05
CA SER A 214 14.53 -0.57 -21.44
C SER A 214 14.50 -1.84 -20.58
N TYR A 215 15.62 -2.56 -20.52
CA TYR A 215 15.77 -3.82 -19.78
C TYR A 215 14.79 -4.91 -20.23
N ASN A 216 14.52 -4.98 -21.53
CA ASN A 216 13.54 -5.91 -22.13
C ASN A 216 12.17 -5.86 -21.44
N THR A 217 11.78 -4.67 -20.93
CA THR A 217 10.43 -4.50 -20.40
C THR A 217 9.43 -4.84 -21.48
N GLY A 218 8.56 -5.81 -21.22
CA GLY A 218 7.52 -6.24 -22.15
C GLY A 218 6.23 -6.49 -21.37
N ASN A 219 5.23 -5.61 -21.57
CA ASN A 219 3.96 -5.69 -20.85
C ASN A 219 2.82 -5.81 -21.85
N ILE A 220 1.85 -6.66 -21.53
CA ILE A 220 0.60 -6.82 -22.28
C ILE A 220 -0.56 -6.76 -21.31
N ARG A 221 -1.56 -5.93 -21.63
CA ARG A 221 -2.82 -5.83 -20.88
C ARG A 221 -3.98 -6.01 -21.82
N LEU A 222 -4.95 -6.81 -21.40
CA LEU A 222 -6.14 -7.14 -22.15
C LEU A 222 -7.37 -6.84 -21.30
N ARG A 223 -8.41 -6.30 -21.93
CA ARG A 223 -9.73 -6.20 -21.30
C ARG A 223 -10.83 -6.43 -22.32
N ALA A 224 -11.84 -7.19 -21.91
CA ALA A 224 -13.06 -7.41 -22.68
C ALA A 224 -14.27 -7.22 -21.76
N THR A 225 -15.25 -6.44 -22.19
CA THR A 225 -16.50 -6.24 -21.45
C THR A 225 -17.67 -6.18 -22.41
N GLY A 226 -18.86 -6.56 -21.94
CA GLY A 226 -20.08 -6.54 -22.76
C GLY A 226 -21.27 -7.16 -22.03
N ALA A 227 -22.44 -7.05 -22.64
CA ALA A 227 -23.61 -7.78 -22.20
C ALA A 227 -23.42 -9.30 -22.42
N ILE A 228 -23.92 -10.13 -21.50
CA ILE A 228 -23.98 -11.58 -21.69
C ILE A 228 -25.15 -11.87 -22.62
N GLY A 229 -24.84 -12.41 -23.81
CA GLY A 229 -25.81 -12.59 -24.89
C GLY A 229 -26.37 -11.24 -25.36
N ASN A 230 -27.67 -11.10 -25.37
CA ASN A 230 -28.39 -9.85 -25.66
C ASN A 230 -29.04 -9.25 -24.40
N SER A 231 -28.55 -9.60 -23.22
CA SER A 231 -29.14 -9.14 -21.97
C SER A 231 -28.86 -7.65 -21.75
N ASP A 232 -29.86 -6.92 -21.32
CA ASP A 232 -29.76 -5.56 -20.78
C ASP A 232 -29.55 -5.56 -19.24
N LYS A 233 -29.56 -6.75 -18.62
CA LYS A 233 -29.51 -6.92 -17.16
C LYS A 233 -28.21 -7.55 -16.65
N VAL A 234 -27.45 -8.26 -17.50
CA VAL A 234 -26.22 -8.94 -17.09
C VAL A 234 -25.10 -8.58 -18.06
N ALA A 235 -24.01 -8.05 -17.47
CA ALA A 235 -22.79 -7.72 -18.18
C ALA A 235 -21.58 -8.40 -17.53
N TYR A 236 -20.55 -8.63 -18.32
CA TYR A 236 -19.27 -9.19 -17.86
C TYR A 236 -18.11 -8.24 -18.12
N SER A 237 -17.04 -8.40 -17.38
CA SER A 237 -15.71 -7.89 -17.70
C SER A 237 -14.67 -8.95 -17.37
N ILE A 238 -13.76 -9.19 -18.29
CA ILE A 238 -12.57 -10.01 -18.06
C ILE A 238 -11.38 -9.16 -18.43
N SER A 239 -10.41 -9.09 -17.53
CA SER A 239 -9.16 -8.39 -17.75
C SER A 239 -7.98 -9.25 -17.31
N GLY A 240 -6.81 -9.04 -17.90
CA GLY A 240 -5.60 -9.74 -17.53
C GLY A 240 -4.36 -9.00 -18.00
N PHE A 241 -3.24 -9.34 -17.40
CA PHE A 241 -1.95 -8.77 -17.76
C PHE A 241 -0.83 -9.83 -17.67
N SER A 242 0.22 -9.57 -18.40
CA SER A 242 1.54 -10.20 -18.25
C SER A 242 2.61 -9.12 -18.36
N ASN A 243 3.39 -8.96 -17.31
CA ASN A 243 4.44 -7.96 -17.22
C ASN A 243 5.78 -8.64 -16.96
N ASN A 244 6.78 -8.26 -17.74
CA ASN A 244 8.12 -8.83 -17.64
C ASN A 244 9.16 -7.72 -17.77
N ARG A 245 10.23 -7.82 -17.00
CA ARG A 245 11.40 -6.93 -17.11
C ARG A 245 12.65 -7.66 -16.64
N ASP A 246 13.74 -7.51 -17.39
CA ASP A 246 15.06 -7.96 -16.95
C ASP A 246 15.58 -7.07 -15.80
N GLY A 247 16.45 -7.65 -14.98
CA GLY A 247 17.11 -6.93 -13.91
C GLY A 247 18.16 -5.95 -14.42
N TYR A 248 18.47 -4.95 -13.59
CA TYR A 248 19.46 -3.92 -13.89
C TYR A 248 20.59 -3.81 -12.85
N ILE A 249 20.51 -4.57 -11.74
CA ILE A 249 21.59 -4.63 -10.73
C ILE A 249 22.42 -5.88 -10.99
N LYS A 250 23.72 -5.69 -11.30
CA LYS A 250 24.61 -6.78 -11.65
C LYS A 250 25.29 -7.39 -10.42
N ASN A 251 25.19 -8.68 -10.26
CA ASN A 251 25.99 -9.44 -9.30
C ASN A 251 27.32 -9.82 -9.95
N VAL A 252 28.41 -9.24 -9.45
CA VAL A 252 29.76 -9.46 -10.01
C VAL A 252 30.29 -10.86 -9.74
N THR A 253 29.76 -11.59 -8.76
CA THR A 253 30.19 -12.96 -8.43
C THR A 253 29.57 -13.98 -9.37
N THR A 254 28.27 -13.83 -9.70
CA THR A 254 27.51 -14.79 -10.49
C THR A 254 27.28 -14.35 -11.94
N GLY A 255 27.49 -13.08 -12.24
CA GLY A 255 27.14 -12.46 -13.53
C GLY A 255 25.64 -12.22 -13.71
N ARG A 256 24.79 -12.67 -12.77
CA ARG A 256 23.32 -12.54 -12.85
C ARG A 256 22.87 -11.10 -12.63
N MET A 257 21.80 -10.72 -13.32
CA MET A 257 21.11 -9.45 -13.10
C MET A 257 19.94 -9.65 -12.14
N TYR A 258 19.67 -8.65 -11.27
CA TYR A 258 18.62 -8.66 -10.25
C TYR A 258 17.73 -7.43 -10.40
N GLN A 259 16.59 -7.42 -9.72
CA GLN A 259 15.45 -6.50 -9.86
C GLN A 259 14.66 -6.77 -11.14
N ASP A 260 14.63 -8.03 -11.55
CA ASP A 260 13.72 -8.56 -12.57
C ASP A 260 12.36 -8.89 -11.97
N TYR A 261 11.33 -8.90 -12.81
CA TYR A 261 10.01 -9.39 -12.44
C TYR A 261 9.30 -10.08 -13.63
N HIS A 262 8.43 -11.03 -13.28
CA HIS A 262 7.58 -11.78 -14.20
C HIS A 262 6.22 -11.96 -13.53
N ASP A 263 5.28 -11.09 -13.87
CA ASP A 263 4.01 -10.99 -13.20
C ASP A 263 2.87 -11.34 -14.17
N ILE A 264 1.90 -12.08 -13.68
CA ILE A 264 0.66 -12.38 -14.41
C ILE A 264 -0.53 -12.15 -13.50
N GLY A 265 -1.64 -11.71 -14.08
CA GLY A 265 -2.88 -11.60 -13.34
C GLY A 265 -4.10 -11.68 -14.23
N VAL A 266 -5.19 -12.13 -13.63
CA VAL A 266 -6.50 -12.22 -14.27
C VAL A 266 -7.57 -11.77 -13.29
N LYS A 267 -8.59 -11.04 -13.80
CA LYS A 267 -9.74 -10.59 -13.05
C LYS A 267 -11.01 -10.80 -13.87
N GLY A 268 -11.99 -11.41 -13.28
CA GLY A 268 -13.32 -11.61 -13.83
C GLY A 268 -14.36 -10.85 -13.03
N GLN A 269 -15.33 -10.25 -13.70
CA GLN A 269 -16.42 -9.53 -13.05
C GLN A 269 -17.75 -9.83 -13.74
N ILE A 270 -18.82 -9.95 -12.95
CA ILE A 270 -20.19 -10.04 -13.42
C ILE A 270 -21.01 -8.94 -12.75
N LEU A 271 -21.67 -8.11 -13.56
CA LEU A 271 -22.60 -7.11 -13.12
C LEU A 271 -24.01 -7.57 -13.48
N ALA A 272 -24.89 -7.69 -12.50
CA ALA A 272 -26.29 -8.06 -12.73
C ALA A 272 -27.25 -7.03 -12.13
N ASN A 273 -28.26 -6.66 -12.92
CA ASN A 273 -29.38 -5.80 -12.53
C ASN A 273 -30.68 -6.60 -12.64
N PRO A 274 -30.96 -7.58 -11.75
CA PRO A 274 -32.13 -8.44 -11.87
C PRO A 274 -33.44 -7.63 -11.88
N THR A 275 -33.44 -6.51 -11.14
CA THR A 275 -34.54 -5.53 -11.09
C THR A 275 -33.96 -4.12 -11.15
N ASP A 276 -34.81 -3.12 -11.39
CA ASP A 276 -34.44 -1.68 -11.36
C ASP A 276 -33.93 -1.22 -9.98
N ARG A 277 -34.15 -2.02 -8.94
CA ARG A 277 -33.78 -1.71 -7.56
C ARG A 277 -32.56 -2.46 -7.06
N LEU A 278 -32.17 -3.58 -7.70
CA LEU A 278 -31.11 -4.47 -7.27
C LEU A 278 -29.96 -4.45 -8.28
N ASN A 279 -28.78 -4.08 -7.81
CA ASN A 279 -27.52 -4.17 -8.55
C ASN A 279 -26.57 -5.09 -7.77
N LEU A 280 -26.01 -6.07 -8.46
CA LEU A 280 -25.05 -7.04 -7.93
C LEU A 280 -23.79 -6.99 -8.77
N ARG A 281 -22.62 -6.89 -8.13
CA ARG A 281 -21.33 -6.99 -8.79
C ARG A 281 -20.51 -8.06 -8.09
N LEU A 282 -20.26 -9.18 -8.76
CA LEU A 282 -19.36 -10.24 -8.35
C LEU A 282 -17.99 -9.99 -9.00
N ILE A 283 -16.94 -10.08 -8.21
CA ILE A 283 -15.54 -9.89 -8.64
C ILE A 283 -14.74 -11.10 -8.17
N ALA A 284 -13.90 -11.66 -9.02
CA ALA A 284 -12.91 -12.66 -8.67
C ALA A 284 -11.59 -12.34 -9.37
N ASP A 285 -10.47 -12.45 -8.62
CA ASP A 285 -9.14 -12.14 -9.13
C ASP A 285 -8.08 -13.13 -8.65
N TYR A 286 -7.04 -13.28 -9.45
CA TYR A 286 -5.82 -13.99 -9.14
C TYR A 286 -4.63 -13.26 -9.74
N THR A 287 -3.55 -13.13 -8.94
CA THR A 287 -2.29 -12.53 -9.38
C THR A 287 -1.13 -13.37 -8.85
N HIS A 288 -0.16 -13.63 -9.69
CA HIS A 288 1.11 -14.26 -9.33
C HIS A 288 2.26 -13.37 -9.78
N MET A 289 3.10 -12.98 -8.84
CA MET A 289 4.30 -12.19 -9.05
C MET A 289 5.52 -13.03 -8.67
N ARG A 290 6.52 -13.00 -9.50
CA ARG A 290 7.81 -13.66 -9.24
C ARG A 290 8.95 -12.85 -9.84
N GLY A 291 10.12 -12.98 -9.26
CA GLY A 291 11.31 -12.28 -9.75
C GLY A 291 12.43 -12.31 -8.74
N SER A 292 13.31 -11.36 -8.86
CA SER A 292 14.33 -11.09 -7.85
C SER A 292 14.17 -9.68 -7.32
N CYS A 293 13.85 -9.56 -6.04
CA CYS A 293 13.66 -8.26 -5.40
C CYS A 293 14.68 -8.02 -4.31
N CYS A 294 14.54 -6.84 -3.74
CA CYS A 294 15.04 -6.55 -2.40
C CYS A 294 16.55 -6.48 -2.31
N VAL A 295 17.19 -6.28 -3.46
CA VAL A 295 18.63 -6.23 -3.59
C VAL A 295 19.16 -4.93 -3.02
N SER A 296 20.03 -5.05 -2.03
CA SER A 296 20.61 -3.91 -1.33
C SER A 296 22.07 -3.73 -1.71
N VAL A 297 22.43 -2.49 -2.06
CA VAL A 297 23.79 -2.10 -2.41
C VAL A 297 24.46 -1.37 -1.23
N PRO A 298 25.77 -1.58 -0.95
CA PRO A 298 26.47 -0.86 0.09
C PRO A 298 26.48 0.65 -0.14
N SER A 299 26.19 1.42 0.92
CA SER A 299 26.23 2.89 0.88
C SER A 299 27.36 3.47 1.72
N THR A 300 27.58 2.95 2.93
CA THR A 300 28.59 3.45 3.87
C THR A 300 29.17 2.30 4.69
N MET A 301 30.46 2.35 4.95
CA MET A 301 31.19 1.39 5.78
C MET A 301 31.96 2.15 6.86
N LEU A 302 31.62 1.91 8.11
CA LEU A 302 32.25 2.55 9.25
C LEU A 302 33.50 1.78 9.68
N SER A 303 34.53 2.51 10.09
CA SER A 303 35.71 1.97 10.79
C SER A 303 35.69 2.31 12.28
N HIS A 304 34.93 3.32 12.68
CA HIS A 304 34.83 3.81 14.05
C HIS A 304 33.38 4.07 14.43
N TYR A 305 33.07 3.89 15.68
CA TYR A 305 31.80 4.37 16.28
C TYR A 305 31.79 5.90 16.38
N ALA A 306 30.62 6.49 16.60
CA ALA A 306 30.47 7.95 16.72
C ALA A 306 31.32 8.57 17.86
N ASN A 307 31.64 7.80 18.88
CA ASN A 307 32.54 8.23 19.99
C ASN A 307 34.03 8.08 19.68
N GLY A 308 34.40 7.73 18.45
CA GLY A 308 35.79 7.55 18.01
C GLY A 308 36.39 6.20 18.32
N ALA A 309 35.73 5.30 19.05
CA ALA A 309 36.22 3.94 19.30
C ALA A 309 36.23 3.14 17.99
N ALA A 310 37.29 2.38 17.75
CA ALA A 310 37.41 1.52 16.56
C ALA A 310 36.38 0.37 16.60
N ILE A 311 35.80 0.05 15.45
CA ILE A 311 34.93 -1.11 15.29
C ILE A 311 35.82 -2.35 15.15
N ALA A 312 35.73 -3.25 16.13
CA ALA A 312 36.43 -4.53 16.09
C ALA A 312 35.89 -5.44 14.99
N GLY A 313 36.67 -5.65 13.94
CA GLY A 313 36.22 -6.39 12.77
C GLY A 313 35.17 -5.62 11.93
N THR A 314 35.69 -4.68 11.14
CA THR A 314 34.87 -3.97 10.16
C THR A 314 34.33 -4.94 9.10
N TYR A 315 33.28 -4.51 8.36
CA TYR A 315 32.75 -5.32 7.26
C TYR A 315 33.85 -5.81 6.30
N ALA A 316 34.76 -4.93 5.88
CA ALA A 316 35.84 -5.28 4.97
C ALA A 316 36.77 -6.35 5.56
N GLN A 317 37.12 -6.25 6.84
CA GLN A 317 37.98 -7.23 7.54
C GLN A 317 37.27 -8.59 7.66
N ARG A 318 36.00 -8.59 8.05
CA ARG A 318 35.17 -9.81 8.16
C ARG A 318 34.91 -10.46 6.81
N ALA A 319 34.63 -9.67 5.77
CA ALA A 319 34.42 -10.15 4.41
C ALA A 319 35.72 -10.82 3.87
N ALA A 320 36.85 -10.16 4.00
CA ALA A 320 38.16 -10.73 3.61
C ALA A 320 38.47 -12.03 4.36
N TYR A 321 38.21 -12.06 5.67
CA TYR A 321 38.38 -13.26 6.50
C TYR A 321 37.47 -14.41 6.08
N ALA A 322 36.23 -14.08 5.67
CA ALA A 322 35.27 -15.05 5.15
C ALA A 322 35.55 -15.48 3.70
N GLY A 323 36.58 -14.92 3.07
CA GLY A 323 36.93 -15.22 1.67
C GLY A 323 35.94 -14.65 0.65
N ALA A 324 35.28 -13.54 0.98
CA ALA A 324 34.35 -12.86 0.10
C ALA A 324 34.98 -11.60 -0.51
N THR A 325 34.48 -11.21 -1.69
CA THR A 325 34.82 -9.94 -2.34
C THR A 325 33.94 -8.84 -1.78
N ALA A 326 34.49 -7.91 -1.02
CA ALA A 326 33.79 -6.75 -0.55
C ALA A 326 33.48 -5.82 -1.73
N ILE A 327 32.23 -5.37 -1.81
CA ILE A 327 31.80 -4.35 -2.76
C ILE A 327 32.01 -2.98 -2.12
N PRO A 328 32.71 -2.02 -2.79
CA PRO A 328 32.87 -0.67 -2.27
C PRO A 328 31.56 0.06 -2.06
N ALA A 329 31.49 0.98 -1.09
CA ALA A 329 30.30 1.77 -0.80
C ALA A 329 29.78 2.59 -2.00
N HIS A 330 30.66 3.03 -2.91
CA HIS A 330 30.27 3.77 -4.12
C HIS A 330 29.67 2.90 -5.22
N SER A 331 29.64 1.57 -5.08
CA SER A 331 29.07 0.64 -6.07
C SER A 331 27.58 0.85 -6.33
N PHE A 332 26.89 1.61 -5.48
CA PHE A 332 25.49 2.01 -5.73
C PHE A 332 25.33 2.82 -7.02
N ARG A 333 26.36 3.58 -7.44
CA ARG A 333 26.35 4.32 -8.71
C ARG A 333 26.42 3.41 -9.91
N ASP A 334 27.17 2.31 -9.78
CA ASP A 334 27.37 1.32 -10.82
C ASP A 334 26.33 0.20 -10.78
N MET A 335 25.43 0.22 -9.78
CA MET A 335 24.41 -0.81 -9.54
C MET A 335 25.01 -2.22 -9.45
N LEU A 336 26.02 -2.37 -8.59
CA LEU A 336 26.78 -3.62 -8.41
C LEU A 336 26.54 -4.21 -7.03
N ILE A 337 26.36 -5.54 -7.01
CA ILE A 337 26.38 -6.35 -5.79
C ILE A 337 27.33 -7.54 -5.99
N SER A 338 27.60 -8.24 -4.90
CA SER A 338 28.33 -9.54 -4.92
C SER A 338 27.65 -10.54 -4.01
N GLY A 339 27.95 -11.82 -4.21
CA GLY A 339 27.51 -12.93 -3.36
C GLY A 339 26.87 -14.06 -4.16
N PRO A 340 26.85 -15.29 -3.60
CA PRO A 340 26.38 -16.47 -4.29
C PRO A 340 24.86 -16.69 -4.18
N GLY A 341 24.15 -15.91 -3.35
CA GLY A 341 22.76 -16.18 -3.00
C GLY A 341 21.74 -15.83 -4.07
N SER A 342 20.58 -16.49 -4.04
CA SER A 342 19.39 -16.11 -4.80
C SER A 342 18.63 -15.00 -4.05
N GLN A 343 17.98 -14.11 -4.79
CA GLN A 343 17.09 -13.08 -4.29
C GLN A 343 15.67 -13.28 -4.87
N ALA A 344 15.37 -14.50 -5.30
CA ALA A 344 14.09 -14.83 -5.92
C ALA A 344 12.95 -14.83 -4.90
N TYR A 345 11.75 -14.53 -5.38
CA TYR A 345 10.51 -14.60 -4.60
C TYR A 345 9.34 -15.04 -5.46
N ASP A 346 8.35 -15.60 -4.79
CA ASP A 346 6.99 -15.79 -5.29
C ASP A 346 6.01 -15.06 -4.37
N GLN A 347 5.04 -14.38 -4.96
CA GLN A 347 3.91 -13.78 -4.26
C GLN A 347 2.62 -14.11 -5.02
N GLU A 348 1.62 -14.57 -4.31
CA GLU A 348 0.31 -14.83 -4.87
C GLU A 348 -0.77 -14.04 -4.11
N SER A 349 -1.76 -13.56 -4.82
CA SER A 349 -2.96 -12.95 -4.24
C SER A 349 -4.18 -13.44 -4.98
N SER A 350 -5.22 -13.80 -4.25
CA SER A 350 -6.49 -14.16 -4.85
C SER A 350 -7.66 -13.72 -3.99
N GLY A 351 -8.82 -13.56 -4.60
CA GLY A 351 -10.01 -13.23 -3.83
C GLY A 351 -11.28 -13.25 -4.63
N VAL A 352 -12.37 -13.23 -3.86
CA VAL A 352 -13.73 -13.08 -4.37
C VAL A 352 -14.46 -12.06 -3.53
N SER A 353 -15.24 -11.18 -4.17
CA SER A 353 -16.13 -10.25 -3.48
C SER A 353 -17.47 -10.10 -4.18
N LEU A 354 -18.51 -9.85 -3.39
CA LEU A 354 -19.86 -9.55 -3.85
C LEU A 354 -20.27 -8.18 -3.30
N ASN A 355 -20.57 -7.27 -4.21
CA ASN A 355 -21.13 -5.95 -3.89
C ASN A 355 -22.59 -5.95 -4.28
N LEU A 356 -23.47 -5.71 -3.31
CA LEU A 356 -24.92 -5.64 -3.47
C LEU A 356 -25.39 -4.22 -3.17
N ASN A 357 -26.15 -3.63 -4.10
CA ASN A 357 -26.79 -2.34 -3.91
C ASN A 357 -28.30 -2.51 -4.12
N TYR A 358 -29.10 -2.19 -3.10
CA TYR A 358 -30.54 -2.31 -3.16
C TYR A 358 -31.23 -0.98 -2.82
N ARG A 359 -32.11 -0.53 -3.71
CA ARG A 359 -32.93 0.66 -3.49
C ARG A 359 -34.18 0.28 -2.72
N LEU A 360 -34.23 0.65 -1.46
CA LEU A 360 -35.41 0.50 -0.58
C LEU A 360 -36.51 1.51 -0.93
N ALA A 361 -37.67 1.35 -0.30
CA ALA A 361 -38.77 2.31 -0.38
C ALA A 361 -38.31 3.72 0.08
N HIS A 362 -38.97 4.74 -0.43
CA HIS A 362 -38.69 6.15 -0.11
C HIS A 362 -37.27 6.63 -0.44
N GLY A 363 -36.54 5.92 -1.31
CA GLY A 363 -35.22 6.32 -1.80
C GLY A 363 -34.04 6.00 -0.87
N TRP A 364 -34.23 5.20 0.19
CA TRP A 364 -33.15 4.65 0.98
C TRP A 364 -32.33 3.66 0.16
N LYS A 365 -31.08 3.54 0.47
CA LYS A 365 -30.15 2.59 -0.16
C LYS A 365 -29.62 1.63 0.90
N LEU A 366 -29.60 0.34 0.57
CA LEU A 366 -28.90 -0.69 1.31
C LEU A 366 -27.72 -1.16 0.46
N GLU A 367 -26.55 -1.16 1.05
CA GLU A 367 -25.29 -1.60 0.41
C GLU A 367 -24.69 -2.71 1.26
N ASN A 368 -24.21 -3.75 0.60
CA ASN A 368 -23.46 -4.82 1.25
C ASN A 368 -22.22 -5.14 0.44
N ILE A 369 -21.09 -5.32 1.12
CA ILE A 369 -19.84 -5.76 0.53
C ILE A 369 -19.33 -6.93 1.36
N ALA A 370 -19.34 -8.12 0.76
CA ALA A 370 -18.79 -9.35 1.34
C ALA A 370 -17.55 -9.76 0.54
N ALA A 371 -16.46 -10.12 1.21
CA ALA A 371 -15.24 -10.54 0.53
C ALA A 371 -14.49 -11.59 1.33
N TRP A 372 -13.81 -12.46 0.58
CA TRP A 372 -12.78 -13.37 1.08
C TRP A 372 -11.57 -13.27 0.20
N ARG A 373 -10.37 -13.18 0.82
CA ARG A 373 -9.10 -13.04 0.11
C ARG A 373 -8.01 -13.86 0.77
N THR A 374 -6.99 -14.18 -0.03
CA THR A 374 -5.74 -14.80 0.43
C THR A 374 -4.56 -14.05 -0.16
N TRP A 375 -3.47 -14.04 0.59
CA TRP A 375 -2.18 -13.55 0.16
C TRP A 375 -1.10 -14.49 0.65
N TYR A 376 -0.14 -14.80 -0.24
CA TYR A 376 0.98 -15.68 0.04
C TYR A 376 2.28 -15.00 -0.38
N TRP A 377 3.27 -15.07 0.49
CA TRP A 377 4.62 -14.58 0.26
C TRP A 377 5.64 -15.66 0.54
N TYR A 378 6.50 -15.99 -0.44
CA TYR A 378 7.55 -16.98 -0.34
C TYR A 378 8.84 -16.49 -0.99
N PRO A 379 9.84 -16.02 -0.22
CA PRO A 379 11.17 -15.73 -0.71
C PRO A 379 11.98 -17.01 -0.84
N HIS A 380 12.51 -17.26 -2.03
CA HIS A 380 13.46 -18.34 -2.32
C HIS A 380 14.91 -17.87 -2.14
N ASN A 381 15.18 -16.99 -1.22
CA ASN A 381 16.49 -16.40 -1.11
C ASN A 381 17.32 -17.02 0.03
N ALA A 382 18.60 -16.99 -0.12
CA ALA A 382 19.56 -17.43 0.88
C ALA A 382 19.74 -16.39 2.02
N TYR A 383 18.93 -15.32 2.06
CA TYR A 383 19.10 -14.18 2.94
C TYR A 383 17.77 -13.77 3.58
N THR A 384 17.12 -14.69 4.21
CA THR A 384 15.80 -14.44 4.69
C THR A 384 15.80 -14.10 6.14
N GLY A 385 15.28 -13.35 6.65
CA GLY A 385 15.17 -13.00 8.05
C GLY A 385 15.73 -11.65 8.37
N GLY A 386 15.45 -10.62 7.59
CA GLY A 386 15.55 -9.20 7.98
C GLY A 386 16.88 -8.68 8.56
N THR A 387 17.65 -9.55 9.18
CA THR A 387 18.92 -9.25 9.86
C THR A 387 20.14 -9.89 9.23
N GLY A 388 19.96 -10.80 8.28
CA GLY A 388 21.03 -11.64 7.73
C GLY A 388 21.54 -11.21 6.36
N ILE A 389 21.05 -10.15 5.75
CA ILE A 389 21.56 -9.69 4.45
C ILE A 389 22.90 -8.98 4.66
N ILE A 390 23.96 -9.67 4.29
CA ILE A 390 25.32 -9.10 4.28
C ILE A 390 25.79 -9.12 2.84
N PRO A 391 25.86 -7.96 2.14
CA PRO A 391 26.35 -7.92 0.78
C PRO A 391 27.66 -8.65 0.58
N GLY A 392 27.70 -9.55 -0.37
CA GLY A 392 28.88 -10.35 -0.67
C GLY A 392 29.08 -11.60 0.17
N ILE A 393 28.35 -11.80 1.23
CA ILE A 393 28.49 -12.92 2.14
C ILE A 393 27.27 -13.85 2.07
N TRP A 394 27.49 -15.12 1.83
CA TRP A 394 26.49 -16.14 2.05
C TRP A 394 26.44 -16.50 3.53
N ALA A 395 25.84 -15.64 4.33
CA ALA A 395 25.88 -15.74 5.78
C ALA A 395 24.95 -16.82 6.32
N GLN A 396 23.76 -16.94 5.76
CA GLN A 396 22.71 -17.84 6.22
C GLN A 396 22.02 -18.52 5.02
N THR A 397 21.55 -19.73 5.23
CA THR A 397 20.59 -20.39 4.33
C THR A 397 19.20 -20.24 4.91
N ALA A 398 18.26 -19.81 4.09
CA ALA A 398 16.84 -19.87 4.46
C ALA A 398 16.25 -21.21 4.07
N GLY A 399 15.51 -21.81 4.98
CA GLY A 399 14.75 -23.03 4.73
C GLY A 399 13.34 -22.71 4.25
N ASN A 400 12.54 -22.15 5.12
CA ASN A 400 11.17 -21.73 4.83
C ASN A 400 10.96 -20.36 5.48
N ASN A 401 10.70 -19.33 4.68
CA ASN A 401 10.28 -18.04 5.19
C ASN A 401 9.02 -17.68 4.42
N GLN A 402 7.90 -18.20 4.87
CA GLN A 402 6.64 -18.08 4.14
C GLN A 402 5.57 -17.49 5.05
N VAL A 403 4.85 -16.54 4.52
CA VAL A 403 3.67 -15.96 5.16
C VAL A 403 2.46 -16.35 4.33
N TYR A 404 1.46 -16.87 4.98
CA TYR A 404 0.15 -17.10 4.41
C TYR A 404 -0.89 -16.27 5.15
N GLU A 405 -1.54 -15.39 4.45
CA GLU A 405 -2.61 -14.56 5.01
C GLU A 405 -3.93 -14.92 4.38
N GLN A 406 -4.98 -14.96 5.20
CA GLN A 406 -6.36 -15.04 4.74
C GLN A 406 -7.24 -14.09 5.55
N HIS A 407 -8.16 -13.44 4.88
CA HIS A 407 -9.14 -12.60 5.56
C HIS A 407 -10.51 -12.67 4.91
N ALA A 408 -11.53 -12.42 5.73
CA ALA A 408 -12.91 -12.21 5.31
C ALA A 408 -13.40 -10.87 5.85
N THR A 409 -14.12 -10.12 5.04
CA THR A 409 -14.76 -8.86 5.44
C THR A 409 -16.22 -8.85 5.03
N GLU A 410 -17.05 -8.27 5.90
CA GLU A 410 -18.49 -8.07 5.64
C GLU A 410 -18.87 -6.68 6.09
N GLU A 411 -19.47 -5.90 5.21
CA GLU A 411 -20.00 -4.57 5.53
C GLU A 411 -21.42 -4.45 5.04
N LEU A 412 -22.32 -4.12 5.97
CA LEU A 412 -23.71 -3.79 5.68
C LEU A 412 -23.95 -2.32 6.02
N ARG A 413 -24.42 -1.54 5.04
CA ARG A 413 -24.62 -0.11 5.16
C ARG A 413 -26.03 0.29 4.70
N ILE A 414 -26.64 1.23 5.40
CA ILE A 414 -27.88 1.87 5.00
C ILE A 414 -27.70 3.39 4.91
N SER A 415 -28.23 4.01 3.86
CA SER A 415 -28.11 5.44 3.62
C SER A 415 -29.46 6.05 3.25
N SER A 416 -29.73 7.24 3.78
CA SER A 416 -30.93 8.02 3.47
C SER A 416 -30.85 8.65 2.06
N PRO A 417 -32.02 9.13 1.50
CA PRO A 417 -32.02 9.89 0.26
C PRO A 417 -31.16 11.16 0.31
N GLU A 418 -30.47 11.46 -0.79
CA GLU A 418 -29.57 12.61 -0.91
C GLU A 418 -30.26 13.97 -1.11
N ASN A 419 -31.53 13.99 -1.47
CA ASN A 419 -32.28 15.20 -1.81
C ASN A 419 -32.94 15.89 -0.60
N ARG A 420 -32.55 15.52 0.63
CA ARG A 420 -33.09 16.09 1.87
C ARG A 420 -32.06 16.99 2.54
N PRO A 421 -32.46 18.01 3.30
CA PRO A 421 -31.58 18.84 4.07
C PRO A 421 -30.79 18.06 5.15
N TRP A 422 -31.33 16.94 5.61
CA TRP A 422 -30.66 15.99 6.48
C TRP A 422 -30.35 14.69 5.72
N GLN A 423 -29.19 14.15 5.94
CA GLN A 423 -28.76 12.89 5.36
C GLN A 423 -28.12 12.07 6.48
N VAL A 424 -28.43 10.78 6.53
CA VAL A 424 -27.87 9.86 7.52
C VAL A 424 -27.43 8.61 6.81
N SER A 425 -26.27 8.10 7.17
CA SER A 425 -25.81 6.75 6.83
C SER A 425 -25.29 6.06 8.07
N GLY A 426 -25.39 4.75 8.11
CA GLY A 426 -24.84 3.95 9.18
C GLY A 426 -24.62 2.53 8.70
N GLY A 427 -23.78 1.80 9.42
CA GLY A 427 -23.44 0.44 9.02
C GLY A 427 -22.78 -0.35 10.14
N VAL A 428 -22.62 -1.63 9.83
CA VAL A 428 -21.86 -2.59 10.64
C VAL A 428 -20.77 -3.17 9.75
N PHE A 429 -19.57 -3.27 10.29
CA PHE A 429 -18.40 -3.86 9.63
C PHE A 429 -17.85 -5.00 10.48
N TYR A 430 -17.55 -6.13 9.85
CA TYR A 430 -16.86 -7.26 10.45
C TYR A 430 -15.64 -7.65 9.63
N MET A 431 -14.56 -8.03 10.31
CA MET A 431 -13.35 -8.56 9.71
C MET A 431 -12.80 -9.72 10.54
N TYR A 432 -12.41 -10.77 9.86
CA TYR A 432 -11.55 -11.84 10.34
C TYR A 432 -10.28 -11.87 9.53
N GLU A 433 -9.12 -11.97 10.19
CA GLU A 433 -7.82 -12.11 9.54
C GLU A 433 -6.97 -13.12 10.30
N ALA A 434 -6.24 -13.97 9.58
CA ALA A 434 -5.25 -14.90 10.12
C ALA A 434 -3.97 -14.85 9.29
N VAL A 435 -2.81 -14.78 9.96
CA VAL A 435 -1.49 -14.57 9.31
C VAL A 435 -0.46 -15.53 9.90
N PRO A 436 -0.59 -16.86 9.69
CA PRO A 436 0.47 -17.77 10.09
C PRO A 436 1.76 -17.51 9.31
N ASP A 437 2.87 -17.47 10.02
CA ASP A 437 4.23 -17.27 9.51
C ASP A 437 5.19 -18.33 10.06
N SER A 438 6.20 -18.69 9.26
CA SER A 438 7.28 -19.54 9.69
C SER A 438 8.61 -19.14 9.05
N ILE A 439 9.66 -19.13 9.86
CA ILE A 439 11.02 -18.79 9.47
C ILE A 439 11.94 -19.92 9.87
N TYR A 440 12.89 -20.28 8.98
CA TYR A 440 14.02 -21.13 9.30
C TYR A 440 15.29 -20.56 8.64
N ASP A 441 16.30 -20.29 9.43
CA ASP A 441 17.63 -19.86 9.00
C ASP A 441 18.72 -20.73 9.60
N ALA A 442 19.78 -21.01 8.82
CA ALA A 442 20.95 -21.70 9.33
C ALA A 442 22.23 -21.00 8.85
N ILE A 443 23.20 -20.85 9.75
CA ILE A 443 24.48 -20.20 9.46
C ILE A 443 25.31 -21.11 8.56
N THR A 444 25.79 -20.58 7.43
CA THR A 444 26.66 -21.29 6.50
C THR A 444 28.10 -21.34 7.01
N PRO A 445 28.99 -22.18 6.43
CA PRO A 445 30.40 -22.12 6.72
C PRO A 445 31.06 -20.75 6.48
N GLN A 446 30.56 -19.99 5.45
CA GLN A 446 31.05 -18.64 5.19
C GLN A 446 30.52 -17.65 6.23
N GLY A 447 29.26 -17.79 6.62
CA GLY A 447 28.65 -17.03 7.71
C GLY A 447 29.34 -17.28 9.04
N ALA A 448 29.70 -18.53 9.33
CA ALA A 448 30.45 -18.86 10.55
C ALA A 448 31.81 -18.15 10.63
N LYS A 449 32.51 -18.02 9.50
CA LYS A 449 33.78 -17.24 9.44
C LYS A 449 33.50 -15.74 9.65
N TYR A 450 32.49 -15.21 8.99
CA TYR A 450 32.13 -13.79 9.05
C TYR A 450 31.72 -13.35 10.46
N TYR A 451 30.78 -14.07 11.06
CA TYR A 451 30.30 -13.77 12.42
C TYR A 451 31.35 -14.13 13.49
N GLY A 452 32.12 -15.18 13.25
CA GLY A 452 33.18 -15.66 14.15
C GLY A 452 34.54 -14.95 14.00
N TYR A 453 34.60 -13.81 13.30
CA TYR A 453 35.82 -13.01 13.20
C TYR A 453 36.39 -12.69 14.59
N GLY A 454 37.67 -12.96 14.76
CA GLY A 454 38.41 -12.81 16.06
C GLY A 454 38.42 -14.06 16.94
N TYR A 455 37.70 -15.12 16.57
CA TYR A 455 37.75 -16.42 17.24
C TYR A 455 38.59 -17.43 16.44
N SER A 456 39.10 -18.46 17.10
CA SER A 456 39.81 -19.53 16.40
C SER A 456 38.84 -20.34 15.48
N PRO A 457 39.37 -20.94 14.38
CA PRO A 457 38.57 -21.79 13.50
C PRO A 457 37.81 -22.92 14.21
N ALA A 458 38.43 -23.52 15.21
CA ALA A 458 37.82 -24.56 16.02
C ALA A 458 36.59 -24.03 16.79
N VAL A 459 36.69 -22.84 17.39
CA VAL A 459 35.63 -22.20 18.16
C VAL A 459 34.48 -21.76 17.27
N TYR A 460 34.73 -20.97 16.22
CA TYR A 460 33.61 -20.44 15.41
C TYR A 460 32.91 -21.52 14.57
N ASN A 461 33.65 -22.54 14.08
CA ASN A 461 32.99 -23.64 13.38
C ASN A 461 32.08 -24.45 14.32
N ALA A 462 32.58 -24.80 15.52
CA ALA A 462 31.80 -25.51 16.51
C ALA A 462 30.60 -24.69 17.00
N ALA A 463 30.76 -23.37 17.14
CA ALA A 463 29.69 -22.48 17.59
C ALA A 463 28.62 -22.27 16.54
N LEU A 464 29.03 -21.95 15.30
CA LEU A 464 28.15 -21.27 14.33
C LEU A 464 27.84 -22.09 13.08
N ASN A 465 28.74 -22.98 12.63
CA ASN A 465 28.51 -23.71 11.38
C ASN A 465 27.32 -24.66 11.49
N GLY A 466 26.31 -24.44 10.63
CA GLY A 466 25.05 -25.19 10.67
C GLY A 466 24.16 -24.88 11.87
N TYR A 467 24.50 -23.87 12.69
CA TYR A 467 23.62 -23.42 13.78
C TYR A 467 22.42 -22.70 13.21
N GLY A 468 21.24 -23.23 13.49
CA GLY A 468 19.99 -22.75 12.91
C GLY A 468 19.06 -22.11 13.93
N TYR A 469 18.14 -21.32 13.40
CA TYR A 469 17.05 -20.67 14.12
C TYR A 469 15.75 -20.94 13.39
N SER A 470 14.72 -21.29 14.14
CA SER A 470 13.35 -21.42 13.66
C SER A 470 12.45 -20.52 14.49
N ALA A 471 11.52 -19.87 13.83
CA ALA A 471 10.42 -19.18 14.51
C ALA A 471 9.13 -19.40 13.75
N SER A 472 8.00 -19.36 14.47
CA SER A 472 6.66 -19.36 13.89
C SER A 472 5.74 -18.52 14.75
N ASP A 473 4.74 -17.93 14.09
CA ASP A 473 3.66 -17.22 14.75
C ASP A 473 2.32 -17.46 14.03
N ASP A 474 1.22 -17.23 14.77
CA ASP A 474 -0.13 -17.51 14.31
C ASP A 474 -1.14 -16.40 14.70
N PRO A 475 -0.87 -15.11 14.43
CA PRO A 475 -1.79 -14.05 14.83
C PRO A 475 -3.14 -14.14 14.12
N VAL A 476 -4.21 -13.96 14.90
CA VAL A 476 -5.59 -13.90 14.42
C VAL A 476 -6.24 -12.63 14.95
N THR A 477 -6.88 -11.88 14.06
CA THR A 477 -7.63 -10.66 14.37
C THR A 477 -9.11 -10.86 14.07
N ASN A 478 -9.97 -10.43 15.02
CA ASN A 478 -11.40 -10.24 14.78
C ASN A 478 -11.76 -8.81 15.13
N SER A 479 -12.42 -8.11 14.21
CA SER A 479 -12.85 -6.73 14.37
C SER A 479 -14.33 -6.60 14.03
N LEU A 480 -15.11 -6.03 14.95
CA LEU A 480 -16.53 -5.71 14.75
C LEU A 480 -16.73 -4.24 15.06
N ALA A 481 -17.40 -3.51 14.19
CA ALA A 481 -17.67 -2.11 14.43
C ALA A 481 -19.07 -1.70 13.95
N GLY A 482 -19.67 -0.77 14.70
CA GLY A 482 -20.85 -0.05 14.28
C GLY A 482 -20.55 1.44 14.09
N TYR A 483 -21.11 2.05 13.08
CA TYR A 483 -20.89 3.48 12.82
C TYR A 483 -22.14 4.16 12.29
N VAL A 484 -22.20 5.47 12.52
CA VAL A 484 -23.24 6.36 12.01
C VAL A 484 -22.61 7.68 11.58
N ARG A 485 -23.12 8.26 10.52
CA ARG A 485 -22.74 9.58 10.02
C ARG A 485 -23.99 10.36 9.65
N ALA A 486 -24.09 11.60 10.05
CA ALA A 486 -25.19 12.49 9.77
C ALA A 486 -24.68 13.81 9.20
N LYS A 487 -25.41 14.33 8.22
CA LYS A 487 -25.18 15.63 7.59
C LYS A 487 -26.46 16.43 7.65
N TYR A 488 -26.36 17.68 8.10
CA TYR A 488 -27.50 18.59 8.18
C TYR A 488 -27.18 19.94 7.54
N GLN A 489 -27.94 20.28 6.52
CA GLN A 489 -27.86 21.56 5.83
C GLN A 489 -28.66 22.59 6.62
N ILE A 490 -28.01 23.43 7.41
CA ILE A 490 -28.61 24.47 8.25
C ILE A 490 -29.28 25.53 7.35
N ASN A 491 -28.56 25.93 6.30
CA ASN A 491 -29.07 26.82 5.26
C ASN A 491 -28.32 26.53 3.93
N ARG A 492 -28.57 27.33 2.89
CA ARG A 492 -27.96 27.13 1.58
C ARG A 492 -26.41 27.17 1.58
N GLN A 493 -25.82 27.86 2.55
CA GLN A 493 -24.37 28.07 2.63
C GLN A 493 -23.71 27.26 3.74
N LEU A 494 -24.44 26.91 4.79
CA LEU A 494 -23.85 26.30 6.00
C LEU A 494 -24.39 24.89 6.19
N THR A 495 -23.47 23.94 6.31
CA THR A 495 -23.72 22.52 6.59
C THR A 495 -22.87 22.07 7.76
N ILE A 496 -23.45 21.29 8.65
CA ILE A 496 -22.74 20.54 9.71
C ILE A 496 -22.78 19.06 9.37
N GLU A 497 -21.68 18.38 9.58
CA GLU A 497 -21.56 16.94 9.35
C GLU A 497 -20.81 16.32 10.52
N GLY A 498 -21.35 15.24 11.08
CA GLY A 498 -20.75 14.52 12.20
C GLY A 498 -20.91 13.02 12.03
N GLY A 499 -19.99 12.26 12.60
CA GLY A 499 -20.02 10.83 12.60
C GLY A 499 -19.40 10.25 13.86
N PHE A 500 -19.88 9.07 14.22
CA PHE A 500 -19.43 8.31 15.38
C PHE A 500 -19.26 6.84 14.98
N ARG A 501 -18.19 6.21 15.47
CA ARG A 501 -17.90 4.80 15.33
C ARG A 501 -17.51 4.23 16.69
N TYR A 502 -17.90 3.00 16.93
CA TYR A 502 -17.47 2.20 18.05
C TYR A 502 -16.97 0.86 17.55
N SER A 503 -15.69 0.57 17.80
CA SER A 503 -15.02 -0.64 17.36
C SER A 503 -14.73 -1.56 18.54
N PHE A 504 -14.88 -2.86 18.32
CA PHE A 504 -14.50 -3.93 19.22
C PHE A 504 -13.52 -4.84 18.49
N VAL A 505 -12.30 -4.95 19.02
CA VAL A 505 -11.23 -5.72 18.40
C VAL A 505 -10.67 -6.72 19.38
N THR A 506 -10.45 -7.94 18.91
CA THR A 506 -9.72 -8.97 19.63
C THR A 506 -8.61 -9.51 18.75
N LYS A 507 -7.43 -9.66 19.31
CA LYS A 507 -6.29 -10.28 18.65
C LYS A 507 -5.72 -11.35 19.55
N SER A 508 -5.34 -12.49 18.98
CA SER A 508 -4.71 -13.59 19.70
C SER A 508 -3.67 -14.24 18.81
N GLY A 509 -2.61 -14.76 19.39
CA GLY A 509 -1.60 -15.50 18.67
C GLY A 509 -0.49 -15.98 19.58
N GLY A 510 0.29 -16.91 19.07
CA GLY A 510 1.50 -17.41 19.69
C GLY A 510 2.73 -16.94 18.93
N TYR A 511 3.84 -16.94 19.61
CA TYR A 511 5.17 -16.88 19.02
C TYR A 511 6.00 -17.99 19.64
N GLU A 512 6.64 -18.77 18.80
CA GLU A 512 7.54 -19.83 19.21
C GLU A 512 8.85 -19.71 18.43
N SER A 513 9.97 -19.76 19.13
CA SER A 513 11.27 -19.82 18.51
C SER A 513 12.16 -20.86 19.15
N SER A 514 12.98 -21.49 18.36
CA SER A 514 13.93 -22.51 18.79
C SER A 514 15.24 -22.39 18.01
N THR A 515 16.28 -23.02 18.52
CA THR A 515 17.58 -23.08 17.86
C THR A 515 18.00 -24.54 17.69
N SER A 516 18.65 -24.84 16.56
CA SER A 516 19.24 -26.17 16.37
C SER A 516 20.49 -26.35 17.24
N SER A 517 20.91 -27.59 17.42
CA SER A 517 22.14 -27.89 18.18
C SER A 517 23.42 -27.37 17.51
N GLY A 518 23.40 -27.09 16.19
CA GLY A 518 24.60 -26.75 15.43
C GLY A 518 25.67 -27.87 15.47
N ALA A 519 26.92 -27.49 15.23
CA ALA A 519 28.05 -28.44 15.32
C ALA A 519 28.36 -28.83 16.76
N SER A 520 28.93 -30.01 16.93
CA SER A 520 29.34 -30.52 18.27
C SER A 520 30.53 -29.75 18.85
N PHE A 521 30.56 -29.62 20.19
CA PHE A 521 31.69 -29.08 20.92
C PHE A 521 32.71 -30.16 21.30
N ALA A 522 32.49 -31.42 20.90
CA ALA A 522 33.42 -32.50 21.18
C ALA A 522 34.81 -32.22 20.56
N GLY A 523 35.83 -32.49 21.32
CA GLY A 523 37.23 -32.22 20.91
C GLY A 523 37.74 -30.81 21.17
N LEU A 524 36.93 -29.90 21.66
CA LEU A 524 37.39 -28.59 22.15
C LEU A 524 37.93 -28.67 23.57
N SER A 525 38.89 -27.79 23.90
CA SER A 525 39.24 -27.55 25.31
C SER A 525 38.03 -27.04 26.10
N ALA A 526 38.02 -27.23 27.42
CA ALA A 526 36.91 -26.72 28.26
C ALA A 526 36.73 -25.20 28.14
N THR A 527 37.79 -24.44 27.88
CA THR A 527 37.77 -23.00 27.66
C THR A 527 37.17 -22.67 26.30
N ASP A 528 37.60 -23.35 25.22
CA ASP A 528 37.08 -23.15 23.89
C ASP A 528 35.62 -23.57 23.78
N ALA A 529 35.19 -24.64 24.43
CA ALA A 529 33.80 -25.08 24.48
C ALA A 529 32.89 -24.04 25.16
N ARG A 530 33.34 -23.42 26.27
CA ARG A 530 32.61 -22.30 26.90
C ARG A 530 32.50 -21.08 25.97
N THR A 531 33.62 -20.72 25.32
CA THR A 531 33.65 -19.62 24.37
C THR A 531 32.72 -19.88 23.18
N ALA A 532 32.74 -21.11 22.61
CA ALA A 532 31.86 -21.52 21.54
C ALA A 532 30.37 -21.49 21.96
N ALA A 533 30.03 -21.94 23.17
CA ALA A 533 28.68 -21.87 23.70
C ALA A 533 28.21 -20.42 23.89
N THR A 534 29.08 -19.54 24.40
CA THR A 534 28.76 -18.10 24.53
C THR A 534 28.53 -17.47 23.18
N LEU A 535 29.39 -17.72 22.20
CA LEU A 535 29.25 -17.21 20.83
C LEU A 535 27.94 -17.71 20.20
N ARG A 536 27.63 -19.01 20.32
CA ARG A 536 26.41 -19.63 19.80
C ARG A 536 25.17 -18.97 20.41
N ASN A 537 25.09 -18.86 21.73
CA ASN A 537 23.94 -18.31 22.42
C ASN A 537 23.71 -16.81 22.16
N SER A 538 24.74 -16.10 21.68
CA SER A 538 24.65 -14.68 21.39
C SER A 538 24.14 -14.37 19.95
N MET A 539 23.94 -15.38 19.09
CA MET A 539 23.56 -15.14 17.69
C MET A 539 22.09 -14.82 17.51
N PHE A 540 21.20 -15.68 17.98
CA PHE A 540 19.77 -15.58 17.69
C PHE A 540 18.92 -15.23 18.90
N GLY A 541 19.54 -14.93 20.04
CA GLY A 541 18.82 -14.81 21.31
C GLY A 541 18.43 -16.17 21.91
N SER A 542 17.64 -16.15 22.96
CA SER A 542 17.16 -17.37 23.62
C SER A 542 15.91 -17.89 22.89
N ALA A 543 15.76 -19.22 22.89
CA ALA A 543 14.48 -19.84 22.51
C ALA A 543 13.35 -19.27 23.38
N MET A 544 12.21 -19.03 22.76
CA MET A 544 11.07 -18.35 23.40
C MET A 544 9.76 -18.97 22.93
N SER A 545 8.82 -19.09 23.84
CA SER A 545 7.45 -19.47 23.51
C SER A 545 6.49 -18.71 24.41
N TYR A 546 5.52 -18.04 23.79
CA TYR A 546 4.45 -17.34 24.51
C TYR A 546 3.20 -17.25 23.65
N ARG A 547 2.05 -17.03 24.30
CA ARG A 547 0.81 -16.60 23.66
C ARG A 547 0.42 -15.24 24.18
N ALA A 548 -0.07 -14.41 23.29
CA ALA A 548 -0.57 -13.07 23.59
C ALA A 548 -2.06 -12.98 23.24
N PHE A 549 -2.77 -12.14 23.99
CA PHE A 549 -4.15 -11.81 23.73
C PHE A 549 -4.34 -10.31 23.96
N HIS A 550 -4.90 -9.63 22.96
CA HIS A 550 -5.24 -8.22 23.02
C HIS A 550 -6.75 -8.04 22.83
N ARG A 551 -7.35 -7.17 23.59
CA ARG A 551 -8.76 -6.81 23.48
C ARG A 551 -8.91 -5.32 23.75
N GLU A 552 -9.59 -4.65 22.83
CA GLU A 552 -9.86 -3.23 22.97
C GLU A 552 -11.23 -2.82 22.46
N THR A 553 -11.68 -1.68 22.92
CA THR A 553 -12.90 -1.00 22.46
C THR A 553 -12.60 0.48 22.40
N GLU A 554 -12.62 1.04 21.18
CA GLU A 554 -12.22 2.44 21.00
C GLU A 554 -13.31 3.22 20.25
N PRO A 555 -13.73 4.38 20.79
CA PRO A 555 -14.57 5.31 20.09
C PRO A 555 -13.76 6.18 19.13
N SER A 556 -14.26 6.38 17.93
CA SER A 556 -13.70 7.29 16.94
C SER A 556 -14.81 8.06 16.22
N GLY A 557 -14.44 9.07 15.45
CA GLY A 557 -15.44 9.87 14.76
C GLY A 557 -14.96 11.20 14.24
N SER A 558 -15.88 12.02 13.74
CA SER A 558 -15.54 13.31 13.17
C SER A 558 -16.67 14.32 13.33
N LEU A 559 -16.31 15.61 13.31
CA LEU A 559 -17.23 16.73 13.25
C LEU A 559 -16.68 17.77 12.29
N SER A 560 -17.49 18.17 11.29
CA SER A 560 -17.09 19.13 10.26
C SER A 560 -18.13 20.26 10.17
N LEU A 561 -17.64 21.47 10.02
CA LEU A 561 -18.42 22.64 9.64
C LEU A 561 -18.03 23.04 8.21
N VAL A 562 -19.00 23.13 7.33
CA VAL A 562 -18.82 23.44 5.91
C VAL A 562 -19.53 24.73 5.59
N TYR A 563 -18.78 25.73 5.10
CA TYR A 563 -19.32 26.99 4.60
C TYR A 563 -19.11 27.11 3.10
N ARG A 564 -20.19 27.28 2.38
CA ARG A 564 -20.22 27.38 0.91
C ARG A 564 -20.79 28.72 0.48
N PRO A 565 -19.94 29.77 0.37
CA PRO A 565 -20.41 31.10 -0.05
C PRO A 565 -20.96 31.11 -1.47
N SER A 566 -20.49 30.20 -2.32
CA SER A 566 -21.00 30.00 -3.69
C SER A 566 -20.82 28.54 -4.14
N GLU A 567 -21.35 28.17 -5.30
CA GLU A 567 -21.15 26.83 -5.88
C GLU A 567 -19.69 26.55 -6.26
N ALA A 568 -18.89 27.58 -6.42
CA ALA A 568 -17.48 27.49 -6.82
C ALA A 568 -16.52 27.42 -5.63
N HIS A 569 -16.95 27.77 -4.43
CA HIS A 569 -16.11 27.93 -3.26
C HIS A 569 -16.68 27.19 -2.06
N LEU A 570 -15.84 26.39 -1.42
CA LEU A 570 -16.15 25.70 -0.18
C LEU A 570 -14.99 25.90 0.80
N LEU A 571 -15.32 26.28 2.04
CA LEU A 571 -14.44 26.29 3.18
C LEU A 571 -14.93 25.26 4.19
N TYR A 572 -14.01 24.58 4.87
CA TYR A 572 -14.38 23.65 5.93
C TYR A 572 -13.39 23.66 7.08
N ALA A 573 -13.88 23.29 8.25
CA ALA A 573 -13.11 22.99 9.42
C ALA A 573 -13.57 21.63 9.96
N THR A 574 -12.63 20.72 10.19
CA THR A 574 -12.91 19.35 10.63
C THR A 574 -12.07 19.02 11.84
N TYR A 575 -12.70 18.46 12.87
CA TYR A 575 -12.04 17.64 13.89
C TYR A 575 -12.34 16.18 13.59
N SER A 576 -11.34 15.31 13.71
CA SER A 576 -11.52 13.87 13.59
C SER A 576 -10.61 13.13 14.56
N ARG A 577 -11.15 12.04 15.12
CA ARG A 577 -10.41 11.04 15.87
C ARG A 577 -10.43 9.73 15.11
N GLY A 578 -9.25 9.19 14.85
CA GLY A 578 -9.03 7.85 14.30
C GLY A 578 -8.20 6.99 15.22
N VAL A 579 -8.33 5.70 15.04
CA VAL A 579 -7.65 4.69 15.84
C VAL A 579 -6.93 3.74 14.89
N ARG A 580 -5.64 3.52 15.15
CA ARG A 580 -4.96 2.31 14.71
C ARG A 580 -4.99 1.34 15.88
N ASN A 581 -5.69 0.23 15.69
CA ASN A 581 -5.87 -0.74 16.73
C ASN A 581 -4.53 -1.24 17.28
N GLY A 582 -4.45 -1.46 18.57
CA GLY A 582 -3.37 -2.14 19.24
C GLY A 582 -3.23 -3.59 18.77
N GLY A 583 -2.30 -4.31 19.29
CA GLY A 583 -2.08 -5.67 18.83
C GLY A 583 -1.11 -6.47 19.66
N ILE A 584 -0.63 -7.54 19.06
CA ILE A 584 0.32 -8.46 19.67
C ILE A 584 1.68 -8.38 18.97
N ASN A 585 2.72 -8.40 19.76
CA ASN A 585 4.09 -8.52 19.28
C ASN A 585 4.35 -9.98 18.92
N VAL A 586 4.70 -10.24 17.67
CA VAL A 586 5.10 -11.58 17.20
C VAL A 586 6.59 -11.55 16.87
N ALA A 587 7.43 -11.46 17.91
CA ALA A 587 8.87 -11.28 17.81
C ALA A 587 9.62 -11.92 18.99
N ASN A 588 10.93 -12.06 18.87
CA ASN A 588 11.78 -12.44 20.00
C ASN A 588 11.92 -11.25 20.94
N LEU A 589 11.19 -11.29 22.07
CA LEU A 589 11.06 -10.15 22.97
C LEU A 589 12.19 -10.06 23.98
N ASN A 590 12.72 -8.87 24.19
CA ASN A 590 13.58 -8.58 25.33
C ASN A 590 12.82 -7.86 26.42
N VAL A 591 12.17 -8.63 27.29
CA VAL A 591 11.35 -8.08 28.40
C VAL A 591 12.19 -7.21 29.37
N SER A 592 13.49 -7.50 29.52
CA SER A 592 14.38 -6.69 30.38
C SER A 592 14.61 -5.27 29.82
N GLN A 593 14.38 -5.05 28.54
CA GLN A 593 14.42 -3.74 27.88
C GLN A 593 13.03 -3.14 27.62
N GLY A 594 11.98 -3.70 28.25
CA GLY A 594 10.64 -3.16 28.17
C GLY A 594 9.80 -3.62 26.98
N ALA A 595 10.24 -4.64 26.22
CA ALA A 595 9.42 -5.26 25.20
C ALA A 595 8.21 -5.96 25.85
N ASN A 596 7.02 -5.77 25.27
CA ASN A 596 5.76 -6.32 25.77
C ASN A 596 5.07 -7.10 24.65
N PRO A 597 4.51 -8.30 24.92
CA PRO A 597 3.64 -8.97 23.96
C PRO A 597 2.43 -8.15 23.53
N ASP A 598 1.93 -7.27 24.39
CA ASP A 598 0.78 -6.39 24.14
C ASP A 598 1.21 -4.99 23.72
N VAL A 599 0.67 -4.50 22.60
CA VAL A 599 0.92 -3.18 22.03
C VAL A 599 -0.35 -2.34 22.11
N LYS A 600 -0.26 -1.18 22.71
CA LYS A 600 -1.41 -0.29 22.92
C LYS A 600 -1.90 0.32 21.61
N PRO A 601 -3.22 0.65 21.51
CA PRO A 601 -3.75 1.36 20.36
C PRO A 601 -3.14 2.75 20.21
N GLU A 602 -2.99 3.15 18.95
CA GLU A 602 -2.57 4.48 18.56
C GLU A 602 -3.81 5.34 18.30
N LEU A 603 -3.84 6.53 18.92
CA LEU A 603 -4.97 7.45 18.87
C LEU A 603 -4.55 8.75 18.21
N ASN A 604 -5.17 9.12 17.09
CA ASN A 604 -4.90 10.37 16.38
C ASN A 604 -6.07 11.35 16.50
N ASP A 605 -5.85 12.49 17.15
CA ASP A 605 -6.76 13.64 17.15
C ASP A 605 -6.27 14.66 16.11
N MET A 606 -7.04 14.84 15.04
CA MET A 606 -6.71 15.73 13.93
C MET A 606 -7.63 16.95 13.89
N PHE A 607 -7.03 18.10 13.64
CA PHE A 607 -7.72 19.34 13.24
C PHE A 607 -7.29 19.69 11.82
N GLU A 608 -8.27 19.91 10.93
CA GLU A 608 -8.03 20.31 9.55
C GLU A 608 -8.90 21.51 9.18
N PHE A 609 -8.28 22.49 8.53
CA PHE A 609 -8.95 23.60 7.86
C PHE A 609 -8.63 23.52 6.37
N GLY A 610 -9.64 23.63 5.50
CA GLY A 610 -9.40 23.56 4.07
C GLY A 610 -10.33 24.46 3.26
N VAL A 611 -9.86 24.72 2.03
CA VAL A 611 -10.59 25.48 1.01
C VAL A 611 -10.57 24.68 -0.30
N LYS A 612 -11.71 24.65 -0.98
CA LYS A 612 -11.86 24.03 -2.29
C LYS A 612 -12.50 25.01 -3.24
N ASN A 613 -11.82 25.24 -4.36
CA ASN A 613 -12.20 26.28 -5.30
C ASN A 613 -12.26 25.72 -6.73
N ALA A 614 -13.27 26.14 -7.47
CA ALA A 614 -13.47 25.80 -8.85
C ALA A 614 -13.62 27.09 -9.68
N PHE A 615 -12.56 27.54 -10.31
CA PHE A 615 -12.50 28.77 -11.11
C PHE A 615 -12.85 28.52 -12.58
N PHE A 616 -13.21 29.58 -13.32
CA PHE A 616 -13.41 29.58 -14.76
C PHE A 616 -14.37 28.48 -15.23
N ASN A 617 -15.58 28.41 -14.63
CA ASN A 617 -16.57 27.35 -14.89
C ASN A 617 -16.00 25.94 -14.66
N LYS A 618 -15.30 25.76 -13.55
CA LYS A 618 -14.69 24.48 -13.12
C LYS A 618 -13.57 24.00 -14.07
N ARG A 619 -12.95 24.91 -14.85
CA ARG A 619 -11.79 24.57 -15.69
C ARG A 619 -10.51 24.49 -14.87
N LEU A 620 -10.43 25.19 -13.75
CA LEU A 620 -9.30 25.17 -12.83
C LEU A 620 -9.84 24.86 -11.42
N LEU A 621 -9.35 23.78 -10.83
CA LEU A 621 -9.58 23.39 -9.43
C LEU A 621 -8.34 23.75 -8.62
N VAL A 622 -8.52 24.41 -7.48
CA VAL A 622 -7.45 24.75 -6.55
C VAL A 622 -7.94 24.47 -5.14
N ASN A 623 -7.38 23.44 -4.53
CA ASN A 623 -7.71 23.01 -3.19
C ASN A 623 -6.49 23.17 -2.29
N ALA A 624 -6.68 23.69 -1.10
CA ALA A 624 -5.62 23.80 -0.10
C ALA A 624 -6.16 23.39 1.27
N SER A 625 -5.30 22.78 2.08
CA SER A 625 -5.62 22.46 3.47
C SER A 625 -4.42 22.66 4.39
N ALA A 626 -4.69 22.96 5.65
CA ALA A 626 -3.74 22.95 6.74
C ALA A 626 -4.23 21.97 7.80
N PHE A 627 -3.32 21.19 8.38
CA PHE A 627 -3.67 20.12 9.31
C PHE A 627 -2.73 20.09 10.52
N TRP A 628 -3.27 19.54 11.62
CA TRP A 628 -2.54 19.27 12.84
C TRP A 628 -3.04 17.96 13.46
N ASN A 629 -2.18 16.95 13.51
CA ASN A 629 -2.41 15.65 14.14
C ASN A 629 -1.68 15.56 15.46
N ASN A 630 -2.38 15.11 16.51
CA ASN A 630 -1.81 14.74 17.81
C ASN A 630 -1.98 13.23 17.98
N VAL A 631 -0.89 12.50 17.92
CA VAL A 631 -0.90 11.03 17.94
C VAL A 631 -0.37 10.55 19.28
N HIS A 632 -1.21 9.91 20.05
CA HIS A 632 -0.87 9.29 21.32
C HIS A 632 -0.60 7.80 21.15
N ASN A 633 0.39 7.27 21.88
CA ASN A 633 0.84 5.90 21.83
C ASN A 633 1.24 5.45 20.40
N TYR A 634 1.90 6.32 19.64
CA TYR A 634 2.34 6.04 18.27
C TYR A 634 3.08 4.71 18.21
N ILE A 635 2.61 3.78 17.38
CA ILE A 635 3.18 2.44 17.23
C ILE A 635 4.41 2.53 16.31
N THR A 636 5.56 2.12 16.82
CA THR A 636 6.83 2.13 16.10
C THR A 636 7.63 0.87 16.41
N SER A 637 8.78 0.71 15.77
CA SER A 637 9.73 -0.36 16.05
C SER A 637 10.85 0.13 16.96
N ALA A 638 11.22 -0.70 17.90
CA ALA A 638 12.50 -0.61 18.62
C ALA A 638 13.33 -1.86 18.33
N SER A 639 14.63 -1.78 18.56
CA SER A 639 15.54 -2.89 18.37
C SER A 639 16.54 -2.96 19.50
N TYR A 640 17.10 -4.13 19.73
CA TYR A 640 18.26 -4.26 20.59
C TYR A 640 19.38 -5.04 19.87
N TYR A 641 20.60 -4.77 20.26
CA TYR A 641 21.77 -5.47 19.73
C TYR A 641 22.16 -6.60 20.68
N THR A 642 22.23 -7.83 20.15
CA THR A 642 22.80 -8.95 20.92
C THR A 642 24.29 -8.72 21.16
N PRO A 643 24.94 -9.48 22.07
CA PRO A 643 26.39 -9.34 22.31
C PRO A 643 27.24 -9.55 21.06
N THR A 644 26.79 -10.33 20.08
CA THR A 644 27.43 -10.49 18.76
C THR A 644 27.08 -9.40 17.78
N GLY A 645 26.15 -8.50 18.11
CA GLY A 645 25.71 -7.40 17.27
C GLY A 645 24.52 -7.72 16.36
N THR A 646 23.85 -8.86 16.50
CA THR A 646 22.60 -9.13 15.77
C THR A 646 21.52 -8.15 16.22
N ILE A 647 20.75 -7.60 15.27
CA ILE A 647 19.64 -6.70 15.54
C ILE A 647 18.37 -7.54 15.71
N ILE A 648 17.68 -7.40 16.83
CA ILE A 648 16.37 -8.00 17.08
C ILE A 648 15.36 -6.86 17.24
N SER A 649 14.36 -6.82 16.37
CA SER A 649 13.35 -5.76 16.35
C SER A 649 12.03 -6.25 16.94
N TYR A 650 11.33 -5.36 17.64
CA TYR A 650 10.03 -5.59 18.24
C TYR A 650 9.18 -4.31 18.20
N LEU A 651 7.87 -4.45 18.38
CA LEU A 651 6.94 -3.33 18.43
C LEU A 651 6.98 -2.63 19.78
N THR A 652 6.85 -1.32 19.76
CA THR A 652 6.73 -0.48 20.96
C THR A 652 5.87 0.74 20.67
N ASN A 653 5.45 1.44 21.73
CA ASN A 653 4.72 2.71 21.59
C ASN A 653 5.63 3.89 21.94
N ALA A 654 5.82 4.82 21.01
CA ALA A 654 6.28 6.17 21.33
C ALA A 654 5.12 6.95 22.00
N LYS A 655 5.43 7.68 23.08
CA LYS A 655 4.37 8.31 23.88
C LYS A 655 3.53 9.31 23.11
N HIS A 656 4.17 10.13 22.26
CA HIS A 656 3.49 11.21 21.55
C HIS A 656 4.23 11.60 20.28
N VAL A 657 3.48 11.68 19.19
CA VAL A 657 3.94 12.20 17.88
C VAL A 657 3.03 13.36 17.47
N VAL A 658 3.60 14.37 16.83
CA VAL A 658 2.87 15.45 16.18
C VAL A 658 3.18 15.44 14.70
N SER A 659 2.15 15.49 13.85
CA SER A 659 2.29 15.70 12.41
C SER A 659 1.45 16.90 11.99
N ARG A 660 2.08 17.94 11.42
CA ARG A 660 1.42 19.18 11.04
C ARG A 660 1.95 19.68 9.70
N GLY A 661 1.12 20.46 9.01
CA GLY A 661 1.55 20.95 7.72
C GLY A 661 0.45 21.59 6.90
N PHE A 662 0.76 21.74 5.62
CA PHE A 662 -0.19 22.25 4.63
C PHE A 662 -0.02 21.53 3.29
N GLU A 663 -1.07 21.53 2.51
CA GLU A 663 -1.15 20.86 1.21
C GLU A 663 -1.83 21.79 0.20
N LEU A 664 -1.42 21.64 -1.06
CA LEU A 664 -2.00 22.33 -2.21
C LEU A 664 -2.16 21.31 -3.34
N ASP A 665 -3.37 21.23 -3.90
CA ASP A 665 -3.68 20.48 -5.11
C ASP A 665 -4.34 21.41 -6.11
N ALA A 666 -3.72 21.61 -7.27
CA ALA A 666 -4.24 22.42 -8.37
C ALA A 666 -4.20 21.62 -9.67
N ARG A 667 -5.29 21.65 -10.42
CA ARG A 667 -5.36 21.02 -11.74
C ARG A 667 -6.35 21.74 -12.64
N GLY A 668 -6.05 21.78 -13.93
CA GLY A 668 -6.98 22.36 -14.87
C GLY A 668 -6.40 22.63 -16.24
N THR A 669 -7.26 23.17 -17.10
CA THR A 669 -6.92 23.64 -18.44
C THR A 669 -6.40 25.07 -18.34
N ILE A 670 -5.11 25.27 -18.60
CA ILE A 670 -4.41 26.57 -18.54
C ILE A 670 -4.71 27.38 -19.81
N ALA A 671 -4.64 26.69 -20.96
CA ALA A 671 -4.94 27.25 -22.29
C ALA A 671 -5.57 26.16 -23.15
N PRO A 672 -6.18 26.49 -24.32
CA PRO A 672 -6.67 25.47 -25.22
C PRO A 672 -5.59 24.43 -25.56
N GLY A 673 -5.88 23.15 -25.24
CA GLY A 673 -4.96 22.04 -25.40
C GLY A 673 -3.89 21.90 -24.31
N LEU A 674 -3.68 22.90 -23.45
CA LEU A 674 -2.69 22.86 -22.36
C LEU A 674 -3.38 22.57 -21.02
N GLU A 675 -3.08 21.41 -20.46
CA GLU A 675 -3.51 20.99 -19.14
C GLU A 675 -2.32 20.99 -18.17
N GLY A 676 -2.58 21.35 -16.91
CA GLY A 676 -1.56 21.36 -15.87
C GLY A 676 -2.08 20.81 -14.55
N ARG A 677 -1.16 20.26 -13.79
CA ARG A 677 -1.37 19.82 -12.42
C ARG A 677 -0.19 20.22 -11.54
N LEU A 678 -0.49 20.53 -10.31
CA LEU A 678 0.48 20.86 -9.26
C LEU A 678 -0.05 20.33 -7.95
N SER A 679 0.69 19.45 -7.31
CA SER A 679 0.42 18.97 -5.96
C SER A 679 1.65 19.19 -5.11
N ALA A 680 1.50 19.83 -3.96
CA ALA A 680 2.58 20.11 -3.03
C ALA A 680 2.13 19.78 -1.61
N ALA A 681 3.01 19.20 -0.82
CA ALA A 681 2.80 18.92 0.59
C ALA A 681 4.01 19.34 1.41
N TYR A 682 3.76 20.06 2.48
CA TYR A 682 4.69 20.27 3.57
C TYR A 682 4.19 19.53 4.80
N THR A 683 5.01 18.61 5.34
CA THR A 683 4.66 17.79 6.50
C THR A 683 5.80 17.81 7.51
N ASP A 684 5.60 18.42 8.64
CA ASP A 684 6.51 18.42 9.79
C ASP A 684 6.00 17.42 10.83
N ALA A 685 6.46 16.16 10.72
CA ALA A 685 6.10 15.08 11.61
C ALA A 685 7.30 14.69 12.48
N PHE A 686 7.12 14.70 13.82
CA PHE A 686 8.20 14.49 14.78
C PHE A 686 7.71 13.83 16.06
N TYR A 687 8.63 13.17 16.76
CA TYR A 687 8.38 12.65 18.10
C TYR A 687 8.29 13.81 19.10
N ALA A 688 7.12 14.11 19.62
CA ALA A 688 6.99 15.06 20.71
C ALA A 688 7.51 14.47 22.04
N SER A 689 7.44 13.12 22.19
CA SER A 689 8.04 12.41 23.31
C SER A 689 8.35 10.97 22.96
N PHE A 690 9.64 10.60 22.85
CA PHE A 690 10.12 9.22 22.68
C PHE A 690 11.50 9.04 23.32
N ARG A 691 11.54 8.56 24.58
CA ARG A 691 12.75 8.50 25.41
C ARG A 691 13.46 7.14 25.42
N ASN A 692 12.81 6.10 24.93
CA ASN A 692 13.33 4.74 24.96
C ASN A 692 13.60 4.19 23.56
N ALA A 693 14.16 5.03 22.68
CA ALA A 693 14.50 4.64 21.34
C ALA A 693 15.82 3.84 21.29
N THR A 694 15.97 3.06 20.24
CA THR A 694 17.21 2.31 19.95
C THR A 694 18.35 3.27 19.61
N GLN A 695 19.58 2.97 20.09
CA GLN A 695 20.78 3.65 19.59
C GLN A 695 21.01 3.31 18.11
N PRO A 696 21.43 4.27 17.29
CA PRO A 696 21.82 3.98 15.92
C PRO A 696 23.10 3.15 15.86
N LEU A 697 23.32 2.47 14.73
CA LEU A 697 24.46 1.54 14.58
C LEU A 697 25.80 2.19 14.91
N GLU A 698 26.03 3.44 14.50
CA GLU A 698 27.23 4.20 14.81
C GLU A 698 27.43 4.51 16.30
N SER A 699 26.41 4.28 17.11
CA SER A 699 26.44 4.44 18.57
C SER A 699 26.05 3.16 19.33
N SER A 700 26.02 2.01 18.66
CA SER A 700 25.57 0.72 19.24
C SER A 700 26.45 0.20 20.38
N ASN A 701 27.67 0.75 20.54
CA ASN A 701 28.56 0.51 21.69
C ASN A 701 28.10 1.25 22.96
N ILE A 702 27.13 2.18 22.87
CA ILE A 702 26.47 2.85 24.01
C ILE A 702 25.30 1.98 24.48
N LYS A 703 25.27 1.65 25.76
CA LYS A 703 24.25 0.73 26.31
C LYS A 703 22.98 1.42 26.82
N THR A 704 22.92 2.75 26.86
CA THR A 704 21.76 3.51 27.29
C THR A 704 20.80 3.72 26.11
N MET A 705 19.50 3.77 26.38
CA MET A 705 18.50 4.16 25.40
C MET A 705 18.68 5.61 24.95
N ARG A 706 18.22 5.91 23.73
CA ARG A 706 18.29 7.26 23.14
C ARG A 706 16.97 8.00 23.35
N ASP A 707 17.06 9.30 23.59
CA ASP A 707 15.89 10.19 23.54
C ASP A 707 15.77 10.78 22.13
N LEU A 708 14.71 10.44 21.41
CA LEU A 708 14.37 10.98 20.10
C LEU A 708 13.32 12.10 20.17
N SER A 709 12.98 12.61 21.36
CA SER A 709 12.04 13.72 21.49
C SER A 709 12.54 14.95 20.74
N GLY A 710 11.69 15.55 19.90
CA GLY A 710 12.03 16.64 19.00
C GLY A 710 12.55 16.22 17.62
N ASN A 711 12.89 14.96 17.42
CA ASN A 711 13.38 14.47 16.14
C ASN A 711 12.23 14.13 15.17
N GLN A 712 12.54 14.20 13.87
CA GLN A 712 11.61 13.87 12.78
C GLN A 712 11.31 12.36 12.78
N ILE A 713 10.04 11.95 12.59
CA ILE A 713 9.75 10.52 12.42
C ILE A 713 10.31 10.01 11.08
N PRO A 714 10.71 8.73 11.01
CA PRO A 714 11.24 8.15 9.78
C PRO A 714 10.18 8.11 8.67
N LEU A 715 10.63 7.89 7.43
CA LEU A 715 9.80 7.84 6.21
C LEU A 715 9.00 9.12 5.90
N ASN A 716 9.23 10.19 6.62
CA ASN A 716 8.56 11.47 6.39
C ASN A 716 9.51 12.48 5.73
N SER A 717 9.25 12.80 4.47
CA SER A 717 9.90 13.91 3.76
C SER A 717 9.12 15.20 4.02
N LYS A 718 9.79 16.25 4.50
CA LYS A 718 9.11 17.52 4.84
C LYS A 718 8.47 18.19 3.63
N TRP A 719 9.15 18.16 2.48
CA TRP A 719 8.65 18.75 1.25
C TRP A 719 8.52 17.69 0.18
N ASN A 720 7.34 17.56 -0.37
CA ASN A 720 7.05 16.74 -1.54
C ASN A 720 6.31 17.59 -2.57
N LEU A 721 6.71 17.48 -3.83
CA LEU A 721 6.16 18.21 -4.96
C LEU A 721 5.92 17.26 -6.11
N SER A 722 4.81 17.44 -6.82
CA SER A 722 4.52 16.81 -8.11
C SER A 722 3.92 17.88 -9.02
N ALA A 723 4.56 18.17 -10.14
CA ALA A 723 4.10 19.15 -11.13
C ALA A 723 4.15 18.53 -12.51
N GLY A 724 3.09 18.71 -13.31
CA GLY A 724 3.01 18.16 -14.65
C GLY A 724 2.29 19.10 -15.61
N LEU A 725 2.70 19.06 -16.87
CA LEU A 725 2.08 19.77 -17.98
C LEU A 725 1.91 18.81 -19.15
N GLU A 726 0.77 18.86 -19.83
CA GLU A 726 0.51 18.14 -21.08
C GLU A 726 -0.09 19.11 -22.10
N TYR A 727 0.46 19.14 -23.29
CA TYR A 727 -0.04 19.94 -24.40
C TYR A 727 -0.51 19.02 -25.54
N THR A 728 -1.78 19.10 -25.87
CA THR A 728 -2.42 18.36 -26.96
C THR A 728 -2.72 19.30 -28.12
N ILE A 729 -2.22 18.98 -29.33
CA ILE A 729 -2.31 19.79 -30.55
C ILE A 729 -3.02 18.97 -31.64
N PRO A 730 -4.06 19.50 -32.30
CA PRO A 730 -4.57 18.87 -33.53
C PRO A 730 -3.46 18.81 -34.58
N PHE A 731 -3.21 17.64 -35.15
CA PHE A 731 -2.19 17.48 -36.21
C PHE A 731 -2.46 18.36 -37.44
N GLN A 732 -3.75 18.66 -37.69
CA GLN A 732 -4.18 19.61 -38.72
C GLN A 732 -3.52 20.99 -38.60
N SER A 733 -3.10 21.40 -37.38
CA SER A 733 -2.41 22.69 -37.16
C SER A 733 -1.04 22.80 -37.85
N PHE A 734 -0.48 21.68 -38.27
CA PHE A 734 0.80 21.59 -38.99
C PHE A 734 0.64 21.41 -40.51
N LEU A 735 -0.61 21.31 -40.98
CA LEU A 735 -0.91 21.08 -42.38
C LEU A 735 -1.57 22.31 -43.02
N PRO A 736 -1.50 22.47 -44.35
CA PRO A 736 -2.30 23.47 -45.05
C PRO A 736 -3.79 23.32 -44.76
N THR A 737 -4.50 24.43 -44.61
CA THR A 737 -5.94 24.47 -44.31
C THR A 737 -6.81 23.71 -45.32
N SER A 738 -6.32 23.48 -46.51
CA SER A 738 -6.96 22.70 -47.59
C SER A 738 -6.80 21.18 -47.45
N SER A 739 -5.92 20.73 -46.56
CA SER A 739 -5.67 19.30 -46.34
C SER A 739 -6.70 18.71 -45.40
N HIS A 740 -7.36 17.62 -45.80
CA HIS A 740 -8.23 16.81 -44.91
C HIS A 740 -7.49 15.62 -44.27
N TRP A 741 -6.22 15.38 -44.67
CA TRP A 741 -5.42 14.30 -44.16
C TRP A 741 -5.01 14.60 -42.71
N GLY A 742 -5.19 13.64 -41.81
CA GLY A 742 -4.82 13.80 -40.42
C GLY A 742 -5.74 14.71 -39.57
N SER A 743 -6.92 15.12 -40.10
CA SER A 743 -7.88 16.01 -39.41
C SER A 743 -8.39 15.42 -38.09
N ASP A 744 -8.43 14.09 -37.97
CA ASP A 744 -8.82 13.38 -36.73
C ASP A 744 -7.66 13.11 -35.77
N LEU A 745 -6.41 13.42 -36.17
CA LEU A 745 -5.23 13.09 -35.39
C LEU A 745 -4.89 14.21 -34.38
N LEU A 746 -4.64 13.81 -33.15
CA LEU A 746 -4.13 14.65 -32.05
C LEU A 746 -2.70 14.19 -31.71
N LEU A 747 -1.78 15.14 -31.63
CA LEU A 747 -0.45 14.96 -31.07
C LEU A 747 -0.46 15.46 -29.63
N TYR A 748 0.26 14.84 -28.75
CA TYR A 748 0.44 15.32 -27.38
C TYR A 748 1.88 15.17 -26.92
N ILE A 749 2.30 16.09 -26.06
CA ILE A 749 3.59 16.05 -25.37
C ILE A 749 3.37 16.45 -23.93
N GLY A 750 3.96 15.72 -23.00
CA GLY A 750 3.85 16.01 -21.60
C GLY A 750 5.15 15.79 -20.85
N GLY A 751 5.25 16.41 -19.69
CA GLY A 751 6.38 16.22 -18.78
C GLY A 751 5.98 16.46 -17.34
N ASP A 752 6.62 15.72 -16.45
CA ASP A 752 6.34 15.68 -15.03
C ASP A 752 7.63 15.77 -14.23
N TYR A 753 7.59 16.58 -13.20
CA TYR A 753 8.67 16.69 -12.24
C TYR A 753 8.16 16.37 -10.84
N THR A 754 8.83 15.44 -10.16
CA THR A 754 8.56 15.10 -8.78
C THR A 754 9.79 15.41 -7.93
N TYR A 755 9.58 15.90 -6.70
CA TYR A 755 10.65 16.22 -5.77
C TYR A 755 10.31 15.72 -4.37
N ARG A 756 11.31 15.16 -3.69
CA ARG A 756 11.26 14.84 -2.27
C ARG A 756 12.46 15.43 -1.54
N SER A 757 12.22 16.09 -0.41
CA SER A 757 13.29 16.52 0.49
C SER A 757 13.87 15.31 1.24
N SER A 758 15.02 15.49 1.90
CA SER A 758 15.66 14.43 2.67
C SER A 758 14.79 13.90 3.82
N TYR A 759 14.96 12.62 4.14
CA TYR A 759 14.27 11.95 5.24
C TYR A 759 15.11 10.78 5.78
N TYR A 760 14.78 10.32 6.99
CA TYR A 760 15.38 9.11 7.56
C TYR A 760 14.59 7.87 7.12
N ALA A 761 15.29 6.81 6.71
CA ALA A 761 14.68 5.57 6.28
C ALA A 761 14.54 4.51 7.39
N ASP A 762 15.17 4.75 8.54
CA ASP A 762 15.25 3.80 9.65
C ASP A 762 14.79 4.43 10.97
N PRO A 763 14.04 3.70 11.84
CA PRO A 763 13.55 4.23 13.12
C PRO A 763 14.62 4.67 14.12
N SER A 764 15.85 4.20 14.01
CA SER A 764 16.96 4.67 14.86
C SER A 764 17.45 6.07 14.50
N GLU A 765 17.01 6.61 13.35
CA GLU A 765 17.46 7.88 12.79
C GLU A 765 18.98 8.02 12.75
N SER A 766 19.64 6.98 12.29
CA SER A 766 21.07 7.03 12.00
C SER A 766 21.37 8.11 10.98
N ALA A 767 22.41 8.88 11.18
CA ALA A 767 22.88 9.87 10.20
C ALA A 767 23.18 9.23 8.83
N TYR A 768 23.55 7.97 8.82
CA TYR A 768 23.89 7.19 7.63
C TYR A 768 22.68 6.52 6.94
N THR A 769 21.49 6.55 7.56
CA THR A 769 20.23 6.11 6.92
C THR A 769 19.39 7.28 6.40
N ARG A 770 19.97 8.47 6.37
CA ARG A 770 19.31 9.65 5.82
C ARG A 770 19.41 9.63 4.30
N ILE A 771 18.26 9.51 3.63
CA ILE A 771 18.14 9.63 2.18
C ILE A 771 18.27 11.09 1.78
N ALA A 772 19.17 11.38 0.83
CA ALA A 772 19.38 12.73 0.30
C ALA A 772 18.17 13.20 -0.53
N PRO A 773 17.94 14.52 -0.67
CA PRO A 773 16.85 15.01 -1.50
C PRO A 773 17.08 14.62 -2.96
N TYR A 774 15.98 14.34 -3.66
CA TYR A 774 16.02 14.00 -5.07
C TYR A 774 14.81 14.52 -5.84
N GLY A 775 15.03 14.78 -7.13
CA GLY A 775 13.98 15.09 -8.08
C GLY A 775 14.09 14.16 -9.29
N LEU A 776 12.93 13.75 -9.81
CA LEU A 776 12.80 12.89 -10.97
C LEU A 776 12.04 13.63 -12.06
N PHE A 777 12.49 13.50 -13.30
CA PHE A 777 11.83 14.05 -14.47
C PHE A 777 11.39 12.93 -15.40
N ASP A 778 10.09 12.89 -15.67
CA ASP A 778 9.45 11.98 -16.62
C ASP A 778 8.89 12.79 -17.78
N ALA A 779 8.87 12.23 -18.99
CA ALA A 779 8.23 12.86 -20.13
C ALA A 779 7.64 11.81 -21.08
N HIS A 780 6.67 12.25 -21.87
CA HIS A 780 6.04 11.43 -22.89
C HIS A 780 5.64 12.26 -24.10
N ILE A 781 5.57 11.59 -25.26
CA ILE A 781 5.07 12.16 -26.51
C ILE A 781 4.25 11.08 -27.21
N GLY A 782 3.14 11.47 -27.83
CA GLY A 782 2.32 10.47 -28.51
C GLY A 782 1.34 11.07 -29.50
N ALA A 783 0.59 10.15 -30.12
CA ALA A 783 -0.43 10.46 -31.10
C ALA A 783 -1.65 9.57 -30.92
N ARG A 784 -2.86 10.14 -31.03
CA ARG A 784 -4.13 9.42 -30.99
C ARG A 784 -5.17 10.10 -31.86
N PRO A 785 -6.11 9.34 -32.45
CA PRO A 785 -7.26 9.96 -33.13
C PRO A 785 -8.21 10.54 -32.09
N ARG A 786 -9.03 11.54 -32.49
CA ARG A 786 -10.11 12.09 -31.64
C ARG A 786 -11.11 11.04 -31.20
N SER A 787 -11.31 10.00 -32.01
CA SER A 787 -12.17 8.86 -31.70
C SER A 787 -11.64 8.01 -30.54
N GLY A 788 -10.36 8.10 -30.18
CA GLY A 788 -9.72 7.29 -29.14
C GLY A 788 -9.54 5.81 -29.49
N LYS A 789 -9.70 5.43 -30.78
CA LYS A 789 -9.59 4.02 -31.19
C LYS A 789 -8.20 3.41 -30.98
N TRP A 790 -7.18 4.22 -31.05
CA TRP A 790 -5.80 3.80 -30.76
C TRP A 790 -5.01 4.96 -30.15
N ASP A 791 -3.95 4.61 -29.45
CA ASP A 791 -2.96 5.53 -28.90
C ASP A 791 -1.57 4.94 -29.06
N VAL A 792 -0.62 5.74 -29.54
CA VAL A 792 0.80 5.39 -29.60
C VAL A 792 1.56 6.44 -28.83
N SER A 793 2.36 6.01 -27.88
CA SER A 793 3.21 6.91 -27.10
C SER A 793 4.63 6.40 -26.95
N PHE A 794 5.57 7.33 -26.81
CA PHE A 794 6.92 7.09 -26.32
C PHE A 794 7.06 7.79 -24.99
N TRP A 795 7.64 7.10 -24.03
CA TRP A 795 7.79 7.56 -22.66
C TRP A 795 9.23 7.44 -22.17
N GLY A 796 9.60 8.30 -21.23
CA GLY A 796 10.84 8.24 -20.49
C GLY A 796 10.59 8.51 -19.01
N HIS A 797 11.06 7.62 -18.16
CA HIS A 797 11.04 7.75 -16.69
C HIS A 797 12.44 8.02 -16.18
N ASN A 798 12.56 8.87 -15.13
CA ASN A 798 13.83 9.29 -14.56
C ASN A 798 14.85 9.69 -15.66
N MET A 799 14.41 10.49 -16.62
CA MET A 799 15.19 10.82 -17.83
C MET A 799 16.56 11.47 -17.55
N LEU A 800 16.74 12.03 -16.34
CA LEU A 800 18.00 12.60 -15.88
C LEU A 800 18.94 11.56 -15.23
N ASP A 801 18.55 10.30 -15.26
CA ASP A 801 19.28 9.16 -14.66
C ASP A 801 19.74 9.42 -13.22
N LYS A 802 18.84 10.00 -12.40
CA LYS A 802 19.13 10.25 -11.00
C LYS A 802 19.30 8.94 -10.25
N ARG A 803 20.48 8.71 -9.67
CA ARG A 803 20.72 7.58 -8.74
C ARG A 803 20.32 8.01 -7.35
N TYR A 804 19.42 7.24 -6.72
CA TYR A 804 18.88 7.53 -5.40
C TYR A 804 18.50 6.26 -4.67
N PHE A 805 18.53 6.33 -3.34
CA PHE A 805 18.02 5.25 -2.48
C PHE A 805 16.54 5.46 -2.21
N ILE A 806 15.79 4.35 -2.14
CA ILE A 806 14.39 4.31 -1.68
C ILE A 806 14.28 3.77 -0.26
N THR A 807 15.23 2.90 0.15
CA THR A 807 15.38 2.42 1.52
C THR A 807 16.84 2.47 1.92
N MET A 808 17.12 2.56 3.22
CA MET A 808 18.47 2.40 3.80
C MET A 808 18.35 1.72 5.15
N THR A 809 19.22 0.75 5.40
CA THR A 809 19.17 -0.11 6.59
C THR A 809 20.58 -0.28 7.16
N PRO A 810 20.76 -0.29 8.48
CA PRO A 810 22.03 -0.64 9.11
C PRO A 810 22.25 -2.16 9.08
N GLN A 811 23.50 -2.59 8.90
CA GLN A 811 23.95 -3.97 9.08
C GLN A 811 24.70 -4.09 10.39
N ALA A 812 24.21 -4.91 11.29
CA ALA A 812 24.70 -5.01 12.66
C ALA A 812 26.17 -5.42 12.78
N HIS A 813 26.64 -6.32 11.91
CA HIS A 813 28.00 -6.83 11.98
C HIS A 813 28.93 -6.07 11.03
N GLY A 814 29.90 -5.36 11.57
CA GLY A 814 30.94 -4.69 10.80
C GLY A 814 30.69 -3.24 10.43
N GLY A 815 29.64 -2.60 10.94
CA GLY A 815 29.41 -1.15 10.77
C GLY A 815 29.07 -0.73 9.35
N MET A 816 28.29 -1.52 8.60
CA MET A 816 27.92 -1.22 7.22
C MET A 816 26.47 -0.73 7.15
N PHE A 817 26.24 0.19 6.20
CA PHE A 817 24.91 0.62 5.77
C PHE A 817 24.71 0.27 4.31
N TYR A 818 23.52 -0.17 3.97
CA TYR A 818 23.12 -0.55 2.62
C TYR A 818 21.71 -0.12 2.34
N GLY A 819 21.31 -0.09 1.08
CA GLY A 819 19.97 0.30 0.70
C GLY A 819 19.58 -0.17 -0.67
N GLN A 820 18.28 -0.07 -0.95
CA GLN A 820 17.73 -0.37 -2.27
C GLN A 820 17.68 0.90 -3.11
N LEU A 821 17.96 0.75 -4.39
CA LEU A 821 17.96 1.84 -5.36
C LEU A 821 16.58 2.01 -5.98
N GLY A 822 16.24 3.24 -6.30
CA GLY A 822 15.17 3.53 -7.24
C GLY A 822 15.55 3.19 -8.67
N ASP A 823 14.56 3.09 -9.53
CA ASP A 823 14.74 2.73 -10.94
C ASP A 823 15.68 3.72 -11.66
N PRO A 824 16.58 3.24 -12.54
CA PRO A 824 17.41 4.09 -13.40
C PRO A 824 16.58 4.79 -14.48
N ALA A 825 17.22 5.54 -15.38
CA ALA A 825 16.57 6.05 -16.57
C ALA A 825 16.01 4.90 -17.42
N MET A 826 14.73 4.97 -17.74
CA MET A 826 14.03 3.99 -18.57
C MET A 826 13.28 4.68 -19.70
N PHE A 827 13.25 4.06 -20.86
CA PHE A 827 12.56 4.54 -22.04
C PHE A 827 11.80 3.41 -22.70
N GLY A 828 10.66 3.72 -23.31
CA GLY A 828 9.86 2.71 -24.00
C GLY A 828 8.81 3.33 -24.89
N GLY A 829 8.05 2.45 -25.53
CA GLY A 829 6.90 2.81 -26.35
C GLY A 829 5.71 1.94 -25.98
N GLU A 830 4.54 2.55 -25.97
CA GLU A 830 3.27 1.90 -25.68
C GLU A 830 2.32 2.06 -26.86
N PHE A 831 1.59 1.01 -27.15
CA PHE A 831 0.49 1.01 -28.12
C PHE A 831 -0.78 0.48 -27.46
N THR A 832 -1.85 1.27 -27.50
CA THR A 832 -3.19 0.84 -27.04
C THR A 832 -4.16 0.88 -28.21
N TYR A 833 -4.99 -0.17 -28.30
CA TYR A 833 -6.08 -0.26 -29.29
C TYR A 833 -7.41 -0.58 -28.61
N HIS A 834 -8.45 0.16 -29.00
CA HIS A 834 -9.83 0.01 -28.53
C HIS A 834 -10.76 -0.41 -29.67
N LEU A 835 -11.51 -1.52 -29.48
CA LEU A 835 -12.49 -2.07 -30.39
C LEU A 835 -13.92 -1.84 -29.88
#